data_5051202d75026461354e85db5518d458
#
_entry.id   5051202d75026461354e85db5518d458
#
_cell.length_a   1.000
_cell.length_b   1.000
_cell.length_c   1.000
_cell.angle_alpha   90.00
_cell.angle_beta   90.00
_cell.angle_gamma   90.00
#
_symmetry.space_group_name_H-M   'P 1'
#
loop_
_entity.id
_entity.type
_entity.pdbx_description
1 polymer ?
#
loop_
_entity_poly.entity_id
_entity_poly.type
_entity_poly.pdbx_seq_one_letter_code
_entity_poly.pdbx_strand_id
1 'polypeptide(L)'
;MHRLRTCAAGLLALGVITALSAPTAIAAAGGSPQQAPARSAAAVRPAASTPGTLWSTQLDFDNNGTPWSEASFAALKAKGLDTAEIDMPWNTIEPSQGTFNFTELDQEVANAGAAGIHLVPIFWSSGWGGSPANWVTSREVSSTGVQSPAPVWWDPTTEPAYLTYVTDTVKHIAGAAGYGGSILDYGFLDAQWDDAGGASGWAQADIDMFHTTYLPQTYGTIAAFNTANGTAYTSFGQVPAAAPGQPLAAVYQKFRVWSVQTTYAALTADVRAVTSTPLYYYFGGHIGNAVNYANIPDIFFALAKQYNVTVIEDAAGSPGLTLTFGSLARAYGVKLAQEWTAPSDSTQLAAEAVRWISDYGIGLPEGGGEDFFIHDGTQKDTVGWPIYTGWVNNLEGLSGSYPQQPAAVYIDFSQAYGNAAGGNLGSPEDAITSLWDGNQAGFAVVTSQEVNAGVVKLSNYKAVFPVNGTDANLTAYQKAGGTLLTAGSQLSQYAPPYATLANSGVLQVVPTVSSAGNSAAITLADVTSGTAYNSSITFHYNGLGVAAGSYHLVNAAGTAVPQQAVSGGLCAAASLQPASLAEWHLVAGAIPAGTAAPGNCAASVPTPCGTLTANQSLAANQSLYSCDGRFNLILQGDANLVLYEGGTALWASNTSGTSGTRVILQGDGNLVLYTAANSPVWASNTSGNAGAKLVIGNDGNVVITSATGGTLWSTGTGGH
;
A
#
# COMPACT_ATOMS: atom_id res chain seq x y z
N MET A 1 -43.01 -19.15 -21.40
CA MET A 1 -43.05 -17.87 -22.14
C MET A 1 -42.42 -16.84 -21.20
N HIS A 2 -41.10 -16.83 -21.15
CA HIS A 2 -40.34 -15.88 -20.36
C HIS A 2 -40.16 -14.60 -21.18
N ARG A 3 -40.66 -13.51 -20.66
CA ARG A 3 -40.39 -12.19 -21.20
C ARG A 3 -38.99 -11.78 -20.79
N LEU A 4 -38.11 -11.68 -21.76
CA LEU A 4 -36.86 -10.94 -21.64
C LEU A 4 -37.21 -9.50 -21.23
N ARG A 5 -36.90 -9.11 -20.01
CA ARG A 5 -36.79 -7.71 -19.62
C ARG A 5 -35.47 -7.21 -20.17
N THR A 6 -35.53 -6.53 -21.30
CA THR A 6 -34.47 -5.64 -21.75
C THR A 6 -34.40 -4.49 -20.74
N CYS A 7 -33.50 -4.58 -19.79
CA CYS A 7 -33.01 -3.41 -19.08
C CYS A 7 -32.16 -2.60 -20.05
N ALA A 8 -32.78 -1.53 -20.59
CA ALA A 8 -32.02 -0.48 -21.23
C ALA A 8 -31.37 0.35 -20.11
N ALA A 9 -30.36 -0.20 -19.48
CA ALA A 9 -29.40 0.59 -18.75
C ALA A 9 -28.55 1.30 -19.80
N GLY A 10 -28.56 2.63 -19.80
CA GLY A 10 -27.70 3.43 -20.64
C GLY A 10 -26.24 3.04 -20.39
N LEU A 11 -25.71 2.23 -21.25
CA LEU A 11 -24.28 1.96 -21.35
C LEU A 11 -23.58 3.24 -21.76
N LEU A 12 -23.16 4.04 -20.79
CA LEU A 12 -21.99 4.86 -20.96
C LEU A 12 -20.80 3.87 -21.03
N ALA A 13 -20.28 3.68 -22.24
CA ALA A 13 -19.16 2.81 -22.50
C ALA A 13 -17.97 3.25 -21.65
N LEU A 14 -17.76 2.58 -20.52
CA LEU A 14 -16.41 2.50 -19.96
C LEU A 14 -15.61 1.68 -20.96
N GLY A 15 -14.56 2.29 -21.49
CA GLY A 15 -13.67 1.63 -22.43
C GLY A 15 -13.12 0.34 -21.84
N VAL A 16 -13.56 -0.76 -22.41
CA VAL A 16 -12.90 -2.05 -22.25
C VAL A 16 -11.42 -1.81 -22.52
N ILE A 17 -10.56 -2.21 -21.58
CA ILE A 17 -9.10 -2.21 -21.78
C ILE A 17 -8.78 -3.23 -22.86
N THR A 18 -8.93 -2.84 -24.09
CA THR A 18 -8.41 -3.57 -25.25
C THR A 18 -7.21 -2.83 -25.77
N ALA A 19 -6.03 -3.38 -25.55
CA ALA A 19 -4.84 -3.01 -26.30
C ALA A 19 -5.02 -3.43 -27.74
N LEU A 20 -5.46 -2.53 -28.60
CA LEU A 20 -5.38 -2.65 -30.04
C LEU A 20 -5.06 -1.30 -30.67
N SER A 21 -3.91 -1.29 -31.35
CA SER A 21 -3.43 -0.41 -32.42
C SER A 21 -4.14 0.93 -32.63
N ALA A 22 -3.35 2.00 -32.61
CA ALA A 22 -3.70 3.37 -32.91
C ALA A 22 -4.39 3.58 -34.28
N PRO A 23 -5.26 4.56 -34.34
CA PRO A 23 -5.27 5.46 -35.49
C PRO A 23 -5.23 6.94 -35.09
N THR A 24 -4.39 7.66 -35.85
CA THR A 24 -4.44 9.07 -36.24
C THR A 24 -5.16 10.11 -35.37
N ALA A 25 -4.36 11.12 -35.06
CA ALA A 25 -4.68 12.37 -34.38
C ALA A 25 -5.86 13.12 -34.98
N ILE A 26 -6.74 13.61 -34.10
CA ILE A 26 -7.58 14.78 -34.34
C ILE A 26 -7.26 15.80 -33.24
N ALA A 27 -6.87 17.00 -33.66
CA ALA A 27 -6.55 18.13 -32.80
C ALA A 27 -7.81 18.61 -32.03
N ALA A 28 -7.70 18.74 -30.73
CA ALA A 28 -8.66 19.48 -29.92
C ALA A 28 -7.99 20.72 -29.32
N ALA A 29 -8.69 21.82 -29.44
CA ALA A 29 -8.29 23.17 -29.10
C ALA A 29 -8.01 23.35 -27.61
N GLY A 30 -7.02 24.21 -27.31
CA GLY A 30 -6.54 24.50 -25.97
C GLY A 30 -7.57 25.26 -25.11
N GLY A 31 -7.61 24.86 -23.85
CA GLY A 31 -8.17 25.64 -22.73
C GLY A 31 -7.20 25.51 -21.57
N SER A 32 -6.62 26.65 -21.16
CA SER A 32 -5.72 26.73 -20.00
C SER A 32 -6.47 26.41 -18.70
N PRO A 33 -5.86 25.69 -17.73
CA PRO A 33 -6.47 25.50 -16.43
C PRO A 33 -6.43 26.82 -15.65
N GLN A 34 -7.61 27.25 -15.20
CA GLN A 34 -7.79 28.39 -14.31
C GLN A 34 -7.25 28.01 -12.91
N GLN A 35 -6.29 28.79 -12.41
CA GLN A 35 -5.83 28.71 -11.02
C GLN A 35 -6.98 28.99 -10.04
N ALA A 36 -7.16 28.11 -9.08
CA ALA A 36 -8.04 28.33 -7.94
C ALA A 36 -7.47 29.45 -7.03
N PRO A 37 -8.31 30.28 -6.40
CA PRO A 37 -7.87 31.42 -5.61
C PRO A 37 -7.18 30.95 -4.31
N ALA A 38 -6.04 31.60 -4.00
CA ALA A 38 -5.27 31.41 -2.79
C ALA A 38 -6.13 31.63 -1.53
N ARG A 39 -6.20 30.64 -0.66
CA ARG A 39 -6.75 30.80 0.70
C ARG A 39 -5.64 31.25 1.65
N SER A 40 -5.95 32.24 2.47
CA SER A 40 -5.05 32.85 3.45
C SER A 40 -4.58 31.85 4.51
N ALA A 41 -3.30 31.97 4.89
CA ALA A 41 -2.70 31.21 5.98
C ALA A 41 -3.51 31.39 7.28
N ALA A 42 -4.13 30.30 7.75
CA ALA A 42 -4.71 30.24 9.09
C ALA A 42 -3.65 29.75 10.06
N ALA A 43 -3.56 30.41 11.21
CA ALA A 43 -2.74 29.99 12.33
C ALA A 43 -3.08 28.55 12.73
N VAL A 44 -2.06 27.75 13.08
CA VAL A 44 -2.21 26.40 13.62
C VAL A 44 -3.16 26.45 14.83
N ARG A 45 -4.37 25.97 14.65
CA ARG A 45 -5.32 25.73 15.72
C ARG A 45 -5.05 24.32 16.26
N PRO A 46 -5.14 24.12 17.60
CA PRO A 46 -5.26 22.74 18.11
C PRO A 46 -6.50 22.10 17.46
N ALA A 47 -6.33 20.91 16.93
CA ALA A 47 -7.36 20.19 16.19
C ALA A 47 -8.63 20.06 17.05
N ALA A 48 -9.70 20.68 16.58
CA ALA A 48 -11.03 20.22 16.92
C ALA A 48 -11.26 18.98 16.05
N SER A 49 -11.81 17.91 16.61
CA SER A 49 -12.20 16.72 15.90
C SER A 49 -12.87 17.10 14.57
N THR A 50 -12.24 16.72 13.47
CA THR A 50 -12.81 16.93 12.14
C THR A 50 -14.03 16.02 12.06
N PRO A 51 -15.24 16.51 11.66
CA PRO A 51 -16.36 15.62 11.43
C PRO A 51 -16.02 14.72 10.25
N GLY A 52 -15.82 13.43 10.47
CA GLY A 52 -15.61 12.50 9.35
C GLY A 52 -14.85 11.22 9.63
N THR A 53 -14.05 11.12 10.68
CA THR A 53 -13.41 9.84 11.02
C THR A 53 -14.35 8.98 11.81
N LEU A 54 -14.58 7.81 11.27
CA LEU A 54 -15.33 6.77 11.94
C LEU A 54 -14.35 5.79 12.60
N TRP A 55 -14.52 5.60 13.89
CA TRP A 55 -13.84 4.58 14.64
C TRP A 55 -14.71 3.35 14.70
N SER A 56 -14.26 2.25 14.15
CA SER A 56 -15.04 1.03 14.02
C SER A 56 -14.39 -0.18 14.70
N THR A 57 -15.17 -1.23 14.87
CA THR A 57 -14.74 -2.57 15.25
C THR A 57 -15.59 -3.58 14.51
N GLN A 58 -15.02 -4.70 14.10
CA GLN A 58 -15.79 -5.79 13.51
C GLN A 58 -16.37 -6.68 14.60
N LEU A 59 -17.59 -7.12 14.40
CA LEU A 59 -18.35 -8.00 15.27
C LEU A 59 -18.94 -9.16 14.47
N ASP A 60 -18.97 -10.35 15.08
CA ASP A 60 -19.82 -11.43 14.58
C ASP A 60 -21.28 -10.96 14.53
N PHE A 61 -22.12 -11.61 13.71
CA PHE A 61 -23.55 -11.29 13.59
C PHE A 61 -24.26 -11.31 14.94
N ASP A 62 -23.89 -12.23 15.81
CA ASP A 62 -24.43 -12.32 17.16
C ASP A 62 -23.32 -12.54 18.21
N ASN A 63 -23.62 -12.25 19.46
CA ASN A 63 -22.75 -12.54 20.58
C ASN A 63 -23.09 -13.93 21.17
N ASN A 64 -22.53 -14.98 20.54
CA ASN A 64 -22.74 -16.38 20.94
C ASN A 64 -24.23 -16.79 20.97
N GLY A 65 -24.97 -16.50 19.92
CA GLY A 65 -26.38 -16.84 19.74
C GLY A 65 -27.35 -15.89 20.44
N THR A 66 -26.89 -14.68 20.75
CA THR A 66 -27.71 -13.62 21.37
C THR A 66 -27.40 -12.29 20.67
N PRO A 67 -28.43 -11.52 20.27
CA PRO A 67 -28.22 -10.21 19.67
C PRO A 67 -27.38 -9.29 20.54
N TRP A 68 -26.53 -8.49 19.94
CA TRP A 68 -25.72 -7.48 20.63
C TRP A 68 -26.63 -6.50 21.38
N SER A 69 -26.40 -6.35 22.67
CA SER A 69 -27.26 -5.50 23.52
C SER A 69 -26.88 -4.01 23.42
N GLU A 70 -27.83 -3.11 23.76
CA GLU A 70 -27.54 -1.68 23.91
C GLU A 70 -26.36 -1.43 24.87
N ALA A 71 -26.27 -2.21 25.97
CA ALA A 71 -25.16 -2.09 26.91
C ALA A 71 -23.80 -2.47 26.31
N SER A 72 -23.77 -3.47 25.40
CA SER A 72 -22.55 -3.85 24.66
C SER A 72 -22.10 -2.69 23.75
N PHE A 73 -23.02 -2.13 22.97
CA PHE A 73 -22.71 -0.98 22.11
C PHE A 73 -22.33 0.28 22.91
N ALA A 74 -22.99 0.54 24.05
CA ALA A 74 -22.63 1.63 24.93
C ALA A 74 -21.20 1.47 25.50
N ALA A 75 -20.76 0.24 25.74
CA ALA A 75 -19.38 -0.05 26.13
C ALA A 75 -18.37 0.24 25.00
N LEU A 76 -18.71 -0.05 23.75
CA LEU A 76 -17.92 0.33 22.58
C LEU A 76 -17.85 1.87 22.44
N LYS A 77 -18.99 2.54 22.55
CA LYS A 77 -19.06 4.01 22.52
C LYS A 77 -18.22 4.67 23.59
N ALA A 78 -18.22 4.10 24.80
CA ALA A 78 -17.40 4.59 25.92
C ALA A 78 -15.89 4.46 25.66
N LYS A 79 -15.47 3.55 24.76
CA LYS A 79 -14.10 3.44 24.30
C LYS A 79 -13.75 4.43 23.17
N GLY A 80 -14.71 5.18 22.64
CA GLY A 80 -14.51 6.15 21.57
C GLY A 80 -14.89 5.65 20.18
N LEU A 81 -15.46 4.44 20.07
CA LEU A 81 -15.97 3.93 18.79
C LEU A 81 -17.27 4.64 18.40
N ASP A 82 -17.42 4.87 17.11
CA ASP A 82 -18.62 5.47 16.52
C ASP A 82 -19.39 4.48 15.67
N THR A 83 -18.72 3.45 15.20
CA THR A 83 -19.23 2.47 14.25
C THR A 83 -18.89 1.06 14.72
N ALA A 84 -19.68 0.10 14.30
CA ALA A 84 -19.36 -1.32 14.39
C ALA A 84 -19.73 -2.00 13.06
N GLU A 85 -18.80 -2.69 12.48
CA GLU A 85 -19.06 -3.57 11.37
C GLU A 85 -19.68 -4.86 11.90
N ILE A 86 -20.61 -5.43 11.15
CA ILE A 86 -21.30 -6.65 11.59
C ILE A 86 -21.41 -7.63 10.42
N ASP A 87 -20.95 -8.84 10.65
CA ASP A 87 -21.04 -9.91 9.66
C ASP A 87 -22.49 -10.24 9.34
N MET A 88 -22.80 -10.40 8.07
CA MET A 88 -24.18 -10.68 7.61
C MET A 88 -24.28 -12.09 7.03
N PRO A 89 -24.72 -13.09 7.80
CA PRO A 89 -24.88 -14.44 7.29
C PRO A 89 -26.15 -14.56 6.43
N TRP A 90 -25.96 -14.76 5.13
CA TRP A 90 -27.09 -14.85 4.18
C TRP A 90 -28.10 -15.94 4.55
N ASN A 91 -27.62 -17.12 5.02
CA ASN A 91 -28.49 -18.22 5.45
C ASN A 91 -29.37 -17.89 6.66
N THR A 92 -28.98 -16.96 7.52
CA THR A 92 -29.74 -16.49 8.69
C THR A 92 -30.78 -15.44 8.29
N ILE A 93 -30.36 -14.50 7.44
CA ILE A 93 -31.23 -13.43 6.97
C ILE A 93 -32.27 -13.94 5.98
N GLU A 94 -31.90 -14.87 5.08
CA GLU A 94 -32.79 -15.47 4.10
C GLU A 94 -32.72 -17.01 4.20
N PRO A 95 -33.35 -17.61 5.23
CA PRO A 95 -33.28 -19.05 5.48
C PRO A 95 -33.91 -19.90 4.39
N SER A 96 -34.81 -19.35 3.59
CA SER A 96 -35.36 -19.94 2.36
C SER A 96 -35.62 -18.86 1.34
N GLN A 97 -35.53 -19.19 0.07
CA GLN A 97 -35.62 -18.25 -1.03
C GLN A 97 -36.85 -17.33 -0.93
N GLY A 98 -36.63 -16.03 -0.88
CA GLY A 98 -37.67 -15.00 -0.77
C GLY A 98 -38.29 -14.88 0.62
N THR A 99 -37.77 -15.59 1.63
CA THR A 99 -38.27 -15.49 3.02
C THR A 99 -37.21 -14.89 3.90
N PHE A 100 -37.41 -13.65 4.32
CA PHE A 100 -36.45 -12.89 5.13
C PHE A 100 -36.81 -12.94 6.62
N ASN A 101 -35.79 -13.03 7.47
CA ASN A 101 -35.89 -12.91 8.91
C ASN A 101 -34.97 -11.78 9.40
N PHE A 102 -35.52 -10.61 9.63
CA PHE A 102 -34.78 -9.44 10.10
C PHE A 102 -34.86 -9.25 11.63
N THR A 103 -35.46 -10.19 12.37
CA THR A 103 -35.79 -10.00 13.79
C THR A 103 -34.56 -9.63 14.63
N GLU A 104 -33.44 -10.32 14.40
CA GLU A 104 -32.20 -10.08 15.12
C GLU A 104 -31.54 -8.79 14.65
N LEU A 105 -31.40 -8.61 13.35
CA LEU A 105 -30.84 -7.39 12.75
C LEU A 105 -31.60 -6.12 13.19
N ASP A 106 -32.94 -6.18 13.26
CA ASP A 106 -33.78 -5.08 13.74
C ASP A 106 -33.42 -4.69 15.18
N GLN A 107 -33.23 -5.72 16.02
CA GLN A 107 -32.89 -5.49 17.43
C GLN A 107 -31.49 -4.90 17.57
N GLU A 108 -30.53 -5.37 16.80
CA GLU A 108 -29.13 -4.91 16.86
C GLU A 108 -29.00 -3.48 16.33
N VAL A 109 -29.61 -3.17 15.20
CA VAL A 109 -29.63 -1.82 14.65
C VAL A 109 -30.32 -0.84 15.63
N ALA A 110 -31.40 -1.26 16.28
CA ALA A 110 -32.07 -0.44 17.30
C ALA A 110 -31.18 -0.23 18.54
N ASN A 111 -30.54 -1.29 19.03
CA ASN A 111 -29.65 -1.24 20.20
C ASN A 111 -28.42 -0.38 19.93
N ALA A 112 -27.82 -0.51 18.75
CA ALA A 112 -26.68 0.29 18.32
C ALA A 112 -27.06 1.78 18.24
N GLY A 113 -28.18 2.09 17.59
CA GLY A 113 -28.69 3.47 17.48
C GLY A 113 -28.99 4.10 18.82
N ALA A 114 -29.57 3.34 19.78
CA ALA A 114 -29.81 3.81 21.13
C ALA A 114 -28.52 4.14 21.89
N ALA A 115 -27.44 3.38 21.64
CA ALA A 115 -26.12 3.62 22.22
C ALA A 115 -25.29 4.69 21.47
N GLY A 116 -25.77 5.19 20.34
CA GLY A 116 -25.04 6.14 19.48
C GLY A 116 -23.89 5.51 18.69
N ILE A 117 -24.02 4.24 18.35
CA ILE A 117 -23.18 3.48 17.41
C ILE A 117 -23.92 3.30 16.10
N HIS A 118 -23.20 3.33 14.99
CA HIS A 118 -23.72 3.03 13.66
C HIS A 118 -23.25 1.64 13.23
N LEU A 119 -24.18 0.75 12.90
CA LEU A 119 -23.86 -0.56 12.32
C LEU A 119 -23.60 -0.44 10.83
N VAL A 120 -22.55 -1.11 10.38
CA VAL A 120 -22.18 -1.25 8.96
C VAL A 120 -22.16 -2.74 8.62
N PRO A 121 -23.24 -3.29 8.07
CA PRO A 121 -23.31 -4.67 7.63
C PRO A 121 -22.26 -5.00 6.57
N ILE A 122 -21.56 -6.14 6.75
CA ILE A 122 -20.66 -6.73 5.77
C ILE A 122 -21.39 -7.84 5.06
N PHE A 123 -21.66 -7.65 3.79
CA PHE A 123 -22.38 -8.63 2.98
C PHE A 123 -21.43 -9.67 2.38
N TRP A 124 -21.02 -10.62 3.22
CA TRP A 124 -20.24 -11.76 2.77
C TRP A 124 -21.09 -12.73 1.95
N SER A 125 -20.61 -13.20 0.81
CA SER A 125 -21.26 -14.33 0.12
C SER A 125 -20.88 -15.69 0.71
N SER A 126 -19.70 -15.78 1.33
CA SER A 126 -19.15 -16.93 2.02
C SER A 126 -17.90 -16.51 2.81
N GLY A 127 -17.25 -17.44 3.46
CA GLY A 127 -15.99 -17.22 4.15
C GLY A 127 -16.20 -16.74 5.59
N TRP A 128 -15.29 -16.00 6.12
CA TRP A 128 -15.08 -15.55 7.50
C TRP A 128 -16.35 -15.48 8.37
N GLY A 129 -17.14 -14.45 8.27
CA GLY A 129 -18.43 -14.31 8.94
C GLY A 129 -19.63 -14.60 8.03
N GLY A 130 -19.37 -14.95 6.77
CA GLY A 130 -20.38 -15.18 5.76
C GLY A 130 -20.80 -16.65 5.65
N SER A 131 -22.10 -16.88 5.57
CA SER A 131 -22.67 -18.21 5.33
C SER A 131 -23.63 -18.10 4.14
N PRO A 132 -23.31 -18.73 2.99
CA PRO A 132 -24.21 -18.72 1.86
C PRO A 132 -25.55 -19.35 2.22
N ALA A 133 -26.62 -18.85 1.59
CA ALA A 133 -27.94 -19.43 1.82
C ALA A 133 -27.96 -20.93 1.50
N ASN A 134 -28.55 -21.72 2.39
CA ASN A 134 -28.56 -23.19 2.28
C ASN A 134 -29.24 -23.72 1.02
N TRP A 135 -30.15 -22.94 0.44
CA TRP A 135 -30.87 -23.28 -0.79
C TRP A 135 -30.12 -22.91 -2.07
N VAL A 136 -29.05 -22.11 -1.97
CA VAL A 136 -28.10 -21.88 -3.06
C VAL A 136 -27.10 -23.04 -3.05
N THR A 137 -27.12 -23.85 -4.10
CA THR A 137 -26.30 -25.08 -4.15
C THR A 137 -25.13 -25.02 -5.09
N SER A 138 -25.09 -24.04 -5.98
CA SER A 138 -23.98 -23.79 -6.89
C SER A 138 -22.76 -23.32 -6.11
N ARG A 139 -21.61 -23.91 -6.38
CA ARG A 139 -20.35 -23.56 -5.68
C ARG A 139 -19.23 -23.31 -6.67
N GLU A 140 -18.42 -22.32 -6.35
CA GLU A 140 -17.20 -22.01 -7.08
C GLU A 140 -16.23 -23.21 -7.11
N VAL A 141 -15.42 -23.26 -8.16
CA VAL A 141 -14.45 -24.32 -8.40
C VAL A 141 -13.12 -23.71 -8.79
N SER A 142 -12.02 -24.22 -8.22
CA SER A 142 -10.66 -23.83 -8.62
C SER A 142 -10.24 -24.43 -9.95
N SER A 143 -9.14 -23.95 -10.51
CA SER A 143 -8.54 -24.51 -11.73
C SER A 143 -8.10 -25.97 -11.62
N THR A 144 -8.00 -26.51 -10.39
CA THR A 144 -7.66 -27.90 -10.08
C THR A 144 -8.88 -28.75 -9.78
N GLY A 145 -10.09 -28.18 -9.82
CA GLY A 145 -11.36 -28.88 -9.58
C GLY A 145 -11.75 -28.96 -8.10
N VAL A 146 -11.09 -28.24 -7.19
CA VAL A 146 -11.48 -28.16 -5.79
C VAL A 146 -12.64 -27.18 -5.66
N GLN A 147 -13.67 -27.59 -4.92
CA GLN A 147 -14.86 -26.79 -4.68
C GLN A 147 -14.62 -25.84 -3.48
N SER A 148 -14.98 -24.58 -3.65
CA SER A 148 -15.03 -23.55 -2.62
C SER A 148 -16.41 -23.48 -1.95
N PRO A 149 -16.56 -22.95 -0.73
CA PRO A 149 -17.86 -22.67 -0.14
C PRO A 149 -18.62 -21.55 -0.84
N ALA A 150 -17.93 -20.68 -1.57
CA ALA A 150 -18.54 -19.53 -2.24
C ALA A 150 -19.53 -19.94 -3.34
N PRO A 151 -20.70 -19.29 -3.43
CA PRO A 151 -21.65 -19.52 -4.52
C PRO A 151 -21.13 -18.95 -5.84
N VAL A 152 -21.49 -19.57 -6.96
CA VAL A 152 -21.10 -19.10 -8.30
C VAL A 152 -21.94 -17.91 -8.69
N TRP A 153 -21.34 -16.75 -8.92
CA TRP A 153 -22.06 -15.54 -9.33
C TRP A 153 -22.85 -15.73 -10.61
N TRP A 154 -22.25 -16.32 -11.63
CA TRP A 154 -22.85 -16.48 -12.95
C TRP A 154 -23.89 -17.63 -13.04
N ASP A 155 -24.14 -18.32 -11.94
CA ASP A 155 -25.30 -19.21 -11.87
C ASP A 155 -26.57 -18.37 -11.96
N PRO A 156 -27.51 -18.70 -12.88
CA PRO A 156 -28.68 -17.86 -13.13
C PRO A 156 -29.64 -17.72 -11.92
N THR A 157 -29.42 -18.48 -10.87
CA THR A 157 -30.17 -18.39 -9.60
C THR A 157 -29.43 -17.60 -8.54
N THR A 158 -28.09 -17.60 -8.54
CA THR A 158 -27.27 -16.95 -7.52
C THR A 158 -27.25 -15.44 -7.65
N GLU A 159 -26.89 -14.89 -8.81
CA GLU A 159 -26.81 -13.44 -9.02
C GLU A 159 -28.11 -12.72 -8.59
N PRO A 160 -29.31 -13.05 -9.12
CA PRO A 160 -30.51 -12.32 -8.73
C PRO A 160 -30.90 -12.56 -7.26
N ALA A 161 -30.57 -13.72 -6.70
CA ALA A 161 -30.83 -14.02 -5.30
C ALA A 161 -29.96 -13.18 -4.37
N TYR A 162 -28.65 -13.15 -4.63
CA TYR A 162 -27.72 -12.35 -3.84
C TYR A 162 -28.03 -10.84 -3.93
N LEU A 163 -28.27 -10.33 -5.12
CA LEU A 163 -28.70 -8.93 -5.31
C LEU A 163 -29.99 -8.62 -4.54
N THR A 164 -30.96 -9.53 -4.53
CA THR A 164 -32.18 -9.39 -3.74
C THR A 164 -31.88 -9.40 -2.25
N TYR A 165 -31.08 -10.36 -1.79
CA TYR A 165 -30.66 -10.43 -0.38
C TYR A 165 -30.05 -9.13 0.11
N VAL A 166 -29.05 -8.60 -0.60
CA VAL A 166 -28.36 -7.36 -0.20
C VAL A 166 -29.28 -6.16 -0.28
N THR A 167 -29.98 -6.00 -1.42
CA THR A 167 -30.81 -4.81 -1.62
C THR A 167 -32.02 -4.77 -0.72
N ASP A 168 -32.68 -5.89 -0.44
CA ASP A 168 -33.84 -5.93 0.44
C ASP A 168 -33.44 -5.78 1.92
N THR A 169 -32.28 -6.32 2.33
CA THR A 169 -31.70 -6.06 3.65
C THR A 169 -31.38 -4.58 3.82
N VAL A 170 -30.66 -3.98 2.88
CA VAL A 170 -30.34 -2.54 2.93
C VAL A 170 -31.60 -1.68 2.94
N LYS A 171 -32.61 -1.94 2.11
CA LYS A 171 -33.89 -1.22 2.12
C LYS A 171 -34.58 -1.30 3.48
N HIS A 172 -34.51 -2.48 4.10
CA HIS A 172 -35.16 -2.73 5.38
C HIS A 172 -34.56 -1.83 6.49
N ILE A 173 -33.24 -1.70 6.54
CA ILE A 173 -32.56 -0.96 7.61
C ILE A 173 -32.18 0.48 7.28
N ALA A 174 -32.28 0.92 6.01
CA ALA A 174 -31.77 2.22 5.55
C ALA A 174 -32.34 3.44 6.28
N GLY A 175 -33.53 3.32 6.90
CA GLY A 175 -34.16 4.38 7.69
C GLY A 175 -33.87 4.33 9.19
N ALA A 176 -33.16 3.33 9.67
CA ALA A 176 -32.88 3.16 11.08
C ALA A 176 -31.73 4.07 11.56
N ALA A 177 -31.87 4.67 12.74
CA ALA A 177 -30.87 5.59 13.30
C ALA A 177 -29.51 4.91 13.57
N GLY A 178 -29.51 3.61 13.80
CA GLY A 178 -28.29 2.80 14.02
C GLY A 178 -27.65 2.26 12.75
N TYR A 179 -28.10 2.63 11.54
CA TYR A 179 -27.48 2.19 10.30
C TYR A 179 -26.51 3.22 9.76
N GLY A 180 -25.24 2.80 9.55
CA GLY A 180 -24.14 3.67 9.14
C GLY A 180 -23.70 3.56 7.69
N GLY A 181 -24.09 2.50 7.01
CA GLY A 181 -23.64 2.20 5.65
C GLY A 181 -23.54 0.70 5.41
N SER A 182 -22.88 0.27 4.32
CA SER A 182 -22.71 -1.16 4.02
C SER A 182 -21.37 -1.44 3.37
N ILE A 183 -20.74 -2.53 3.74
CA ILE A 183 -19.58 -3.09 3.08
C ILE A 183 -20.05 -4.14 2.10
N LEU A 184 -19.70 -3.95 0.82
CA LEU A 184 -20.06 -4.85 -0.26
C LEU A 184 -18.87 -5.75 -0.56
N ASP A 185 -18.97 -7.01 -0.14
CA ASP A 185 -17.94 -8.01 -0.34
C ASP A 185 -18.53 -9.32 -0.86
N TYR A 186 -18.29 -9.59 -2.12
CA TYR A 186 -18.62 -10.89 -2.70
C TYR A 186 -17.40 -11.81 -2.58
N GLY A 187 -17.23 -12.40 -1.41
CA GLY A 187 -16.01 -13.00 -0.87
C GLY A 187 -15.25 -14.04 -1.70
N PHE A 188 -15.79 -14.60 -2.80
CA PHE A 188 -15.02 -15.55 -3.61
C PHE A 188 -13.88 -14.89 -4.40
N LEU A 189 -13.86 -13.59 -4.42
CA LEU A 189 -12.91 -12.77 -5.19
C LEU A 189 -11.89 -12.07 -4.31
N ASP A 190 -12.03 -12.23 -3.00
CA ASP A 190 -11.07 -11.70 -2.06
C ASP A 190 -9.83 -12.61 -1.99
N ALA A 191 -8.64 -12.01 -2.02
CA ALA A 191 -7.38 -12.73 -1.90
C ALA A 191 -7.21 -13.44 -0.54
N GLN A 192 -7.95 -13.05 0.49
CA GLN A 192 -7.97 -13.71 1.79
C GLN A 192 -8.68 -15.07 1.77
N TRP A 193 -9.58 -15.29 0.83
CA TRP A 193 -10.42 -16.47 0.74
C TRP A 193 -9.86 -17.54 -0.19
N ASP A 194 -8.56 -17.74 -0.09
CA ASP A 194 -7.89 -18.89 -0.70
C ASP A 194 -8.30 -20.15 0.06
N ASP A 195 -9.58 -20.52 -0.06
CA ASP A 195 -10.03 -21.82 0.37
C ASP A 195 -9.16 -22.89 -0.24
N ALA A 196 -8.82 -23.89 0.53
CA ALA A 196 -7.90 -25.03 0.34
C ALA A 196 -7.62 -25.54 -1.09
N GLY A 197 -8.16 -24.93 -2.10
CA GLY A 197 -8.04 -25.27 -3.52
C GLY A 197 -7.42 -24.18 -4.41
N GLY A 198 -7.08 -23.02 -3.88
CA GLY A 198 -6.60 -21.88 -4.65
C GLY A 198 -7.74 -21.10 -5.33
N ALA A 199 -7.37 -20.06 -6.05
CA ALA A 199 -8.30 -19.13 -6.70
C ALA A 199 -9.40 -19.81 -7.53
N SER A 200 -10.64 -19.38 -7.35
CA SER A 200 -11.84 -19.92 -7.99
C SER A 200 -12.16 -19.27 -9.35
N GLY A 201 -13.32 -19.57 -9.90
CA GLY A 201 -13.81 -19.04 -11.18
C GLY A 201 -13.70 -20.03 -12.34
N TRP A 202 -13.72 -21.34 -12.06
CA TRP A 202 -13.77 -22.42 -13.06
C TRP A 202 -15.02 -23.31 -12.95
N ALA A 203 -16.08 -22.85 -12.28
CA ALA A 203 -17.36 -23.52 -12.32
C ALA A 203 -17.96 -23.50 -13.73
N GLN A 204 -18.88 -24.40 -14.03
CA GLN A 204 -19.47 -24.49 -15.37
C GLN A 204 -20.15 -23.19 -15.80
N ALA A 205 -20.80 -22.48 -14.88
CA ALA A 205 -21.45 -21.20 -15.19
C ALA A 205 -20.43 -20.08 -15.52
N ASP A 206 -19.25 -20.10 -14.91
CA ASP A 206 -18.15 -19.19 -15.28
C ASP A 206 -17.66 -19.47 -16.70
N ILE A 207 -17.47 -20.76 -17.01
CA ILE A 207 -17.03 -21.21 -18.33
C ILE A 207 -18.08 -20.86 -19.40
N ASP A 208 -19.36 -21.01 -19.08
CA ASP A 208 -20.46 -20.65 -19.98
C ASP A 208 -20.48 -19.12 -20.20
N MET A 209 -20.30 -18.32 -19.16
CA MET A 209 -20.20 -16.86 -19.26
C MET A 209 -18.98 -16.43 -20.08
N PHE A 210 -17.84 -17.08 -19.89
CA PHE A 210 -16.64 -16.85 -20.69
C PHE A 210 -16.91 -17.05 -22.18
N HIS A 211 -17.56 -18.17 -22.53
CA HIS A 211 -17.82 -18.55 -23.92
C HIS A 211 -18.93 -17.73 -24.59
N THR A 212 -20.01 -17.47 -23.84
CA THR A 212 -21.23 -16.88 -24.41
C THR A 212 -21.27 -15.37 -24.35
N THR A 213 -20.49 -14.78 -23.44
CA THR A 213 -20.53 -13.34 -23.18
C THR A 213 -19.18 -12.68 -23.33
N TYR A 214 -18.19 -13.07 -22.53
CA TYR A 214 -16.90 -12.38 -22.49
C TYR A 214 -16.16 -12.45 -23.83
N LEU A 215 -15.97 -13.65 -24.39
CA LEU A 215 -15.24 -13.81 -25.65
C LEU A 215 -15.93 -13.10 -26.83
N PRO A 216 -17.27 -13.23 -27.02
CA PRO A 216 -17.99 -12.46 -28.05
C PRO A 216 -17.89 -10.95 -27.87
N GLN A 217 -18.00 -10.44 -26.63
CA GLN A 217 -17.88 -9.00 -26.35
C GLN A 217 -16.45 -8.49 -26.60
N THR A 218 -15.44 -9.28 -26.25
CA THR A 218 -14.04 -8.87 -26.38
C THR A 218 -13.52 -8.95 -27.81
N TYR A 219 -13.87 -9.99 -28.53
CA TYR A 219 -13.27 -10.29 -29.86
C TYR A 219 -14.26 -10.14 -31.02
N GLY A 220 -15.55 -10.09 -30.77
CA GLY A 220 -16.61 -10.01 -31.79
C GLY A 220 -16.80 -11.31 -32.52
N THR A 221 -15.75 -11.92 -33.09
CA THR A 221 -15.80 -13.16 -33.85
C THR A 221 -14.69 -14.14 -33.47
N ILE A 222 -14.95 -15.44 -33.68
CA ILE A 222 -13.90 -16.45 -33.42
C ILE A 222 -12.70 -16.29 -34.36
N ALA A 223 -12.89 -15.75 -35.55
CA ALA A 223 -11.79 -15.45 -36.46
C ALA A 223 -10.86 -14.36 -35.92
N ALA A 224 -11.43 -13.30 -35.33
CA ALA A 224 -10.67 -12.23 -34.65
C ALA A 224 -9.91 -12.77 -33.43
N PHE A 225 -10.57 -13.61 -32.62
CA PHE A 225 -9.91 -14.32 -31.52
C PHE A 225 -8.71 -15.13 -31.98
N ASN A 226 -8.91 -15.98 -33.04
CA ASN A 226 -7.85 -16.80 -33.57
C ASN A 226 -6.66 -15.97 -34.08
N THR A 227 -6.94 -14.88 -34.77
CA THR A 227 -5.89 -13.95 -35.24
C THR A 227 -5.11 -13.35 -34.08
N ALA A 228 -5.80 -12.91 -33.02
CA ALA A 228 -5.17 -12.30 -31.86
C ALA A 228 -4.32 -13.28 -31.03
N ASN A 229 -4.71 -14.57 -31.02
CA ASN A 229 -4.12 -15.57 -30.13
C ASN A 229 -3.34 -16.67 -30.86
N GLY A 230 -3.23 -16.61 -32.19
CA GLY A 230 -2.51 -17.61 -32.98
C GLY A 230 -3.16 -19.01 -32.96
N THR A 231 -4.49 -19.09 -32.93
CA THR A 231 -5.27 -20.33 -32.78
C THR A 231 -6.15 -20.60 -34.01
N ALA A 232 -6.87 -21.72 -34.01
CA ALA A 232 -7.71 -22.13 -35.15
C ALA A 232 -9.05 -22.77 -34.72
N TYR A 233 -9.63 -22.27 -33.61
CA TYR A 233 -10.93 -22.75 -33.14
C TYR A 233 -12.06 -22.38 -34.09
N THR A 234 -13.11 -23.20 -34.14
CA THR A 234 -14.26 -22.97 -35.01
C THR A 234 -15.43 -22.27 -34.29
N SER A 235 -15.42 -22.24 -32.97
CA SER A 235 -16.39 -21.53 -32.15
C SER A 235 -15.75 -21.11 -30.83
N PHE A 236 -16.34 -20.11 -30.12
CA PHE A 236 -15.91 -19.69 -28.81
C PHE A 236 -16.04 -20.81 -27.76
N GLY A 237 -17.03 -21.69 -27.88
CA GLY A 237 -17.19 -22.83 -26.96
C GLY A 237 -16.06 -23.88 -27.02
N GLN A 238 -15.13 -23.77 -27.96
CA GLN A 238 -13.93 -24.61 -28.01
C GLN A 238 -12.71 -24.00 -27.34
N VAL A 239 -12.77 -22.71 -26.98
CA VAL A 239 -11.68 -22.03 -26.32
C VAL A 239 -11.59 -22.55 -24.87
N PRO A 240 -10.43 -23.08 -24.42
CA PRO A 240 -10.36 -23.64 -23.08
C PRO A 240 -10.43 -22.55 -21.99
N ALA A 241 -11.10 -22.86 -20.88
CA ALA A 241 -10.96 -22.14 -19.61
C ALA A 241 -9.61 -22.55 -18.98
N ALA A 242 -8.54 -22.01 -19.53
CA ALA A 242 -7.20 -22.51 -19.28
C ALA A 242 -6.72 -22.18 -17.85
N ALA A 243 -6.21 -23.22 -17.16
CA ALA A 243 -5.55 -23.06 -15.87
C ALA A 243 -4.23 -22.29 -16.00
N PRO A 244 -3.72 -21.69 -14.90
CA PRO A 244 -2.42 -21.02 -14.88
C PRO A 244 -1.30 -21.86 -15.49
N GLY A 245 -0.44 -21.23 -16.30
CA GLY A 245 0.65 -21.90 -17.01
C GLY A 245 0.26 -22.67 -18.26
N GLN A 246 -1.02 -22.79 -18.58
CA GLN A 246 -1.50 -23.43 -19.81
C GLN A 246 -1.61 -22.42 -20.96
N PRO A 247 -1.57 -22.86 -22.22
CA PRO A 247 -1.87 -22.00 -23.36
C PRO A 247 -3.23 -21.31 -23.17
N LEU A 248 -3.30 -20.00 -23.44
CA LEU A 248 -4.47 -19.14 -23.24
C LEU A 248 -4.85 -18.85 -21.77
N ALA A 249 -4.06 -19.24 -20.79
CA ALA A 249 -4.31 -18.89 -19.39
C ALA A 249 -4.46 -17.37 -19.20
N ALA A 250 -3.66 -16.55 -19.90
CA ALA A 250 -3.78 -15.10 -19.86
C ALA A 250 -5.14 -14.58 -20.35
N VAL A 251 -5.77 -15.25 -21.29
CA VAL A 251 -7.12 -14.90 -21.78
C VAL A 251 -8.16 -15.21 -20.71
N TYR A 252 -8.06 -16.39 -20.10
CA TYR A 252 -9.01 -16.77 -19.05
C TYR A 252 -8.83 -15.93 -17.79
N GLN A 253 -7.62 -15.59 -17.44
CA GLN A 253 -7.34 -14.70 -16.31
C GLN A 253 -7.93 -13.29 -16.50
N LYS A 254 -7.87 -12.75 -17.74
CA LYS A 254 -8.56 -11.49 -18.09
C LYS A 254 -10.07 -11.60 -17.97
N PHE A 255 -10.65 -12.75 -18.30
CA PHE A 255 -12.07 -13.01 -18.07
C PHE A 255 -12.40 -12.95 -16.57
N ARG A 256 -11.61 -13.58 -15.73
CA ARG A 256 -11.83 -13.55 -14.26
C ARG A 256 -11.77 -12.12 -13.71
N VAL A 257 -10.81 -11.32 -14.15
CA VAL A 257 -10.71 -9.88 -13.81
C VAL A 257 -11.95 -9.11 -14.28
N TRP A 258 -12.42 -9.39 -15.50
CA TRP A 258 -13.67 -8.81 -16.01
C TRP A 258 -14.89 -9.27 -15.21
N SER A 259 -14.91 -10.52 -14.75
CA SER A 259 -15.96 -11.08 -13.91
C SER A 259 -16.05 -10.33 -12.58
N VAL A 260 -14.93 -10.12 -11.87
CA VAL A 260 -14.87 -9.30 -10.64
C VAL A 260 -15.44 -7.92 -10.88
N GLN A 261 -14.93 -7.23 -11.88
CA GLN A 261 -15.38 -5.87 -12.22
C GLN A 261 -16.89 -5.81 -12.49
N THR A 262 -17.41 -6.77 -13.22
CA THR A 262 -18.83 -6.81 -13.60
C THR A 262 -19.72 -7.13 -12.42
N THR A 263 -19.31 -8.06 -11.56
CA THR A 263 -20.00 -8.44 -10.33
C THR A 263 -20.12 -7.25 -9.38
N TYR A 264 -19.01 -6.62 -9.04
CA TYR A 264 -19.04 -5.47 -8.12
C TYR A 264 -19.75 -4.26 -8.72
N ALA A 265 -19.67 -4.06 -10.03
CA ALA A 265 -20.43 -2.99 -10.69
C ALA A 265 -21.94 -3.23 -10.61
N ALA A 266 -22.43 -4.45 -10.83
CA ALA A 266 -23.83 -4.81 -10.73
C ALA A 266 -24.32 -4.67 -9.28
N LEU A 267 -23.63 -5.27 -8.33
CA LEU A 267 -23.94 -5.21 -6.90
C LEU A 267 -24.04 -3.76 -6.42
N THR A 268 -23.03 -2.95 -6.71
CA THR A 268 -23.00 -1.56 -6.26
C THR A 268 -24.08 -0.72 -6.92
N ALA A 269 -24.36 -0.92 -8.19
CA ALA A 269 -25.42 -0.20 -8.89
C ALA A 269 -26.80 -0.48 -8.27
N ASP A 270 -27.09 -1.75 -7.96
CA ASP A 270 -28.37 -2.15 -7.36
C ASP A 270 -28.51 -1.64 -5.93
N VAL A 271 -27.44 -1.69 -5.12
CA VAL A 271 -27.46 -1.11 -3.77
C VAL A 271 -27.60 0.41 -3.81
N ARG A 272 -26.88 1.10 -4.71
CA ARG A 272 -27.04 2.56 -4.89
C ARG A 272 -28.42 2.97 -5.38
N ALA A 273 -29.14 2.10 -6.07
CA ALA A 273 -30.53 2.38 -6.45
C ALA A 273 -31.50 2.43 -5.26
N VAL A 274 -31.11 1.86 -4.12
CA VAL A 274 -31.98 1.77 -2.92
C VAL A 274 -31.47 2.58 -1.73
N THR A 275 -30.20 3.01 -1.71
CA THR A 275 -29.66 3.83 -0.63
C THR A 275 -28.65 4.85 -1.11
N SER A 276 -28.58 5.99 -0.41
CA SER A 276 -27.53 7.02 -0.55
C SER A 276 -26.53 6.98 0.62
N THR A 277 -26.65 6.05 1.56
CA THR A 277 -25.74 5.91 2.70
C THR A 277 -24.34 5.53 2.24
N PRO A 278 -23.30 5.69 3.08
CA PRO A 278 -21.96 5.25 2.76
C PRO A 278 -21.91 3.81 2.29
N LEU A 279 -21.07 3.53 1.30
CA LEU A 279 -20.74 2.18 0.86
C LEU A 279 -19.23 2.01 0.88
N TYR A 280 -18.80 0.79 1.14
CA TYR A 280 -17.41 0.43 1.27
C TYR A 280 -17.11 -0.83 0.47
N TYR A 281 -15.86 -0.94 -0.03
CA TYR A 281 -15.29 -2.19 -0.54
C TYR A 281 -14.14 -2.59 0.36
N TYR A 282 -14.11 -3.82 0.81
CA TYR A 282 -12.88 -4.42 1.30
C TYR A 282 -11.98 -4.77 0.12
N PHE A 283 -10.70 -4.49 0.28
CA PHE A 283 -9.67 -5.04 -0.56
C PHE A 283 -8.71 -5.81 0.34
N GLY A 284 -8.89 -7.13 0.38
CA GLY A 284 -8.06 -8.02 1.17
C GLY A 284 -6.85 -8.54 0.40
N GLY A 285 -5.81 -8.83 1.15
CA GLY A 285 -4.64 -9.53 0.70
C GLY A 285 -3.59 -8.70 -0.02
N HIS A 286 -2.59 -9.41 -0.52
CA HIS A 286 -1.37 -8.83 -1.09
C HIS A 286 -1.51 -8.52 -2.57
N ILE A 287 -1.04 -7.34 -3.00
CA ILE A 287 -1.03 -6.96 -4.42
C ILE A 287 -0.20 -7.92 -5.30
N GLY A 288 0.76 -8.64 -4.70
CA GLY A 288 1.51 -9.69 -5.39
C GLY A 288 0.64 -10.83 -5.92
N ASN A 289 -0.47 -11.13 -5.27
CA ASN A 289 -1.43 -12.17 -5.64
C ASN A 289 -2.65 -11.65 -6.41
N ALA A 290 -2.78 -10.34 -6.60
CA ALA A 290 -3.95 -9.69 -7.17
C ALA A 290 -4.42 -10.33 -8.48
N VAL A 291 -3.52 -10.66 -9.39
CA VAL A 291 -3.89 -11.31 -10.67
C VAL A 291 -4.38 -12.74 -10.46
N ASN A 292 -3.80 -13.48 -9.50
CA ASN A 292 -4.23 -14.86 -9.21
C ASN A 292 -5.69 -14.90 -8.75
N TYR A 293 -6.06 -14.01 -7.86
CA TYR A 293 -7.43 -13.89 -7.33
C TYR A 293 -8.34 -13.03 -8.21
N ALA A 294 -7.82 -12.48 -9.30
CA ALA A 294 -8.49 -11.52 -10.17
C ALA A 294 -8.86 -10.20 -9.47
N ASN A 295 -8.27 -9.94 -8.33
CA ASN A 295 -8.54 -8.83 -7.43
C ASN A 295 -7.58 -7.65 -7.71
N ILE A 296 -7.65 -7.09 -8.91
CA ILE A 296 -6.80 -5.96 -9.33
C ILE A 296 -7.28 -4.68 -8.61
N PRO A 297 -6.43 -3.99 -7.82
CA PRO A 297 -6.85 -2.83 -7.03
C PRO A 297 -7.55 -1.74 -7.85
N ASP A 298 -7.06 -1.46 -9.03
CA ASP A 298 -7.61 -0.44 -9.94
C ASP A 298 -9.10 -0.61 -10.24
N ILE A 299 -9.62 -1.85 -10.23
CA ILE A 299 -11.05 -2.12 -10.44
C ILE A 299 -11.85 -1.48 -9.33
N PHE A 300 -11.44 -1.67 -8.09
CA PHE A 300 -12.15 -1.16 -6.91
C PHE A 300 -12.07 0.36 -6.84
N PHE A 301 -10.92 0.96 -7.12
CA PHE A 301 -10.79 2.41 -7.14
C PHE A 301 -11.57 3.06 -8.30
N ALA A 302 -11.63 2.42 -9.47
CA ALA A 302 -12.44 2.89 -10.58
C ALA A 302 -13.94 2.84 -10.27
N LEU A 303 -14.43 1.74 -9.70
CA LEU A 303 -15.83 1.58 -9.27
C LEU A 303 -16.14 2.49 -8.09
N ALA A 304 -15.24 2.62 -7.13
CA ALA A 304 -15.39 3.51 -5.99
C ALA A 304 -15.58 4.97 -6.44
N LYS A 305 -14.80 5.42 -7.41
CA LYS A 305 -15.00 6.74 -8.03
C LYS A 305 -16.36 6.86 -8.71
N GLN A 306 -16.76 5.84 -9.46
CA GLN A 306 -18.02 5.84 -10.22
C GLN A 306 -19.24 5.91 -9.31
N TYR A 307 -19.22 5.17 -8.21
CA TYR A 307 -20.37 4.98 -7.32
C TYR A 307 -20.26 5.72 -5.99
N ASN A 308 -19.21 6.51 -5.77
CA ASN A 308 -18.92 7.19 -4.51
C ASN A 308 -18.83 6.20 -3.33
N VAL A 309 -17.90 5.27 -3.42
CA VAL A 309 -17.62 4.23 -2.42
C VAL A 309 -16.25 4.53 -1.79
N THR A 310 -16.07 4.20 -0.53
CA THR A 310 -14.76 4.21 0.14
C THR A 310 -14.11 2.84 -0.03
N VAL A 311 -12.82 2.79 -0.33
CA VAL A 311 -12.06 1.55 -0.36
C VAL A 311 -11.41 1.35 1.00
N ILE A 312 -11.56 0.17 1.59
CA ILE A 312 -10.90 -0.24 2.83
C ILE A 312 -9.71 -1.11 2.45
N GLU A 313 -8.52 -0.72 2.88
CA GLU A 313 -7.32 -1.54 2.82
C GLU A 313 -7.36 -2.52 3.99
N ASP A 314 -7.79 -3.75 3.69
CA ASP A 314 -7.93 -4.79 4.68
C ASP A 314 -6.57 -5.40 5.05
N ALA A 315 -6.38 -5.64 6.35
CA ALA A 315 -5.16 -6.18 6.92
C ALA A 315 -3.89 -5.43 6.47
N ALA A 316 -4.00 -4.11 6.28
CA ALA A 316 -2.86 -3.26 6.00
C ALA A 316 -1.72 -3.62 6.98
N GLY A 317 -0.52 -3.57 6.62
CA GLY A 317 0.58 -3.97 7.49
C GLY A 317 1.94 -3.66 6.90
N SER A 318 1.97 -3.06 5.70
CA SER A 318 3.24 -2.69 5.10
C SER A 318 3.18 -1.33 4.42
N PRO A 319 4.24 -0.52 4.54
CA PRO A 319 4.34 0.75 3.81
C PRO A 319 4.10 0.60 2.31
N GLY A 320 4.51 -0.53 1.72
CA GLY A 320 4.36 -0.79 0.29
C GLY A 320 2.90 -0.93 -0.14
N LEU A 321 2.08 -1.60 0.67
CA LEU A 321 0.65 -1.73 0.41
C LEU A 321 -0.03 -0.37 0.56
N THR A 322 0.16 0.29 1.69
CA THR A 322 -0.44 1.59 2.00
C THR A 322 -0.02 2.70 1.02
N LEU A 323 1.26 2.73 0.60
CA LEU A 323 1.72 3.64 -0.46
C LEU A 323 1.03 3.39 -1.80
N THR A 324 0.79 2.13 -2.14
CA THR A 324 0.08 1.75 -3.36
C THR A 324 -1.36 2.22 -3.30
N PHE A 325 -2.08 1.90 -2.24
CA PHE A 325 -3.49 2.30 -2.07
C PHE A 325 -3.66 3.81 -1.95
N GLY A 326 -2.81 4.47 -1.18
CA GLY A 326 -2.82 5.93 -1.09
C GLY A 326 -2.54 6.62 -2.43
N SER A 327 -1.65 6.06 -3.26
CA SER A 327 -1.40 6.57 -4.62
C SER A 327 -2.61 6.38 -5.52
N LEU A 328 -3.25 5.21 -5.50
CA LEU A 328 -4.50 4.92 -6.22
C LEU A 328 -5.63 5.84 -5.75
N ALA A 329 -5.82 5.97 -4.44
CA ALA A 329 -6.85 6.85 -3.86
C ALA A 329 -6.70 8.30 -4.35
N ARG A 330 -5.47 8.84 -4.34
CA ARG A 330 -5.17 10.17 -4.87
C ARG A 330 -5.42 10.28 -6.37
N ALA A 331 -4.98 9.29 -7.14
CA ALA A 331 -5.12 9.30 -8.60
C ALA A 331 -6.58 9.25 -9.05
N TYR A 332 -7.37 8.39 -8.43
CA TYR A 332 -8.79 8.26 -8.70
C TYR A 332 -9.64 9.32 -7.99
N GLY A 333 -9.14 9.99 -6.96
CA GLY A 333 -9.90 10.92 -6.11
C GLY A 333 -10.96 10.20 -5.29
N VAL A 334 -10.59 9.09 -4.69
CA VAL A 334 -11.43 8.20 -3.88
C VAL A 334 -10.96 8.27 -2.43
N LYS A 335 -11.87 8.06 -1.48
CA LYS A 335 -11.56 7.92 -0.07
C LYS A 335 -10.93 6.56 0.19
N LEU A 336 -9.97 6.54 1.11
CA LEU A 336 -9.30 5.35 1.59
C LEU A 336 -9.52 5.22 3.09
N ALA A 337 -9.89 4.02 3.53
CA ALA A 337 -9.91 3.61 4.92
C ALA A 337 -8.92 2.45 5.12
N GLN A 338 -8.57 2.17 6.36
CA GLN A 338 -7.68 1.07 6.71
C GLN A 338 -8.32 0.20 7.78
N GLU A 339 -8.25 -1.10 7.57
CA GLU A 339 -8.51 -2.07 8.61
C GLU A 339 -7.20 -2.44 9.31
N TRP A 340 -7.26 -2.57 10.61
CA TRP A 340 -6.15 -3.04 11.41
C TRP A 340 -6.52 -4.28 12.21
N THR A 341 -5.68 -5.29 12.11
CA THR A 341 -5.80 -6.52 12.90
C THR A 341 -4.86 -6.46 14.09
N ALA A 342 -5.41 -6.49 15.30
CA ALA A 342 -4.60 -6.53 16.52
C ALA A 342 -3.74 -7.80 16.55
N PRO A 343 -2.41 -7.69 16.73
CA PRO A 343 -1.56 -8.87 16.82
C PRO A 343 -1.91 -9.70 18.05
N SER A 344 -1.75 -10.99 17.91
CA SER A 344 -1.96 -11.94 19.01
C SER A 344 -0.90 -11.84 20.10
N ASP A 345 0.24 -11.22 19.81
CA ASP A 345 1.37 -11.05 20.75
C ASP A 345 1.32 -9.67 21.41
N SER A 346 0.93 -9.64 22.67
CA SER A 346 0.85 -8.40 23.47
C SER A 346 2.17 -7.64 23.63
N THR A 347 3.33 -8.27 23.36
CA THR A 347 4.63 -7.61 23.48
C THR A 347 4.95 -6.69 22.30
N GLN A 348 4.31 -6.92 21.17
CA GLN A 348 4.51 -6.16 19.93
C GLN A 348 3.41 -5.14 19.66
N LEU A 349 2.28 -5.20 20.37
CA LEU A 349 1.09 -4.37 20.15
C LEU A 349 1.39 -2.87 20.02
N ALA A 350 2.24 -2.34 20.90
CA ALA A 350 2.55 -0.91 20.86
C ALA A 350 3.35 -0.52 19.61
N ALA A 351 4.33 -1.35 19.21
CA ALA A 351 5.15 -1.09 18.04
C ALA A 351 4.33 -1.19 16.75
N GLU A 352 3.43 -2.16 16.68
CA GLU A 352 2.54 -2.34 15.55
C GLU A 352 1.53 -1.19 15.45
N ALA A 353 0.94 -0.77 16.57
CA ALA A 353 0.07 0.41 16.60
C ALA A 353 0.78 1.66 16.06
N VAL A 354 2.03 1.88 16.47
CA VAL A 354 2.85 3.01 15.99
C VAL A 354 3.15 2.87 14.51
N ARG A 355 3.48 1.66 14.05
CA ARG A 355 3.71 1.38 12.62
C ARG A 355 2.46 1.69 11.80
N TRP A 356 1.30 1.23 12.23
CA TRP A 356 0.03 1.49 11.59
C TRP A 356 -0.29 2.97 11.43
N ILE A 357 -0.09 3.74 12.50
CA ILE A 357 -0.29 5.20 12.44
C ILE A 357 0.68 5.83 11.44
N SER A 358 1.93 5.34 11.39
CA SER A 358 2.91 5.80 10.42
C SER A 358 2.48 5.46 8.99
N ASP A 359 2.06 4.22 8.76
CA ASP A 359 1.62 3.73 7.45
C ASP A 359 0.34 4.47 7.00
N TYR A 360 -0.62 4.68 7.90
CA TYR A 360 -1.79 5.51 7.65
C TYR A 360 -1.41 6.92 7.20
N GLY A 361 -0.47 7.57 7.91
CA GLY A 361 0.03 8.88 7.54
C GLY A 361 0.72 8.92 6.17
N ILE A 362 1.39 7.82 5.77
CA ILE A 362 2.01 7.68 4.45
C ILE A 362 0.94 7.56 3.35
N GLY A 363 -0.12 6.80 3.61
CA GLY A 363 -1.17 6.49 2.64
C GLY A 363 -2.27 7.53 2.51
N LEU A 364 -2.41 8.44 3.48
CA LEU A 364 -3.49 9.42 3.50
C LEU A 364 -3.65 10.15 2.16
N PRO A 365 -4.82 10.07 1.50
CA PRO A 365 -5.11 10.90 0.34
C PRO A 365 -5.21 12.38 0.74
N GLU A 366 -4.98 13.28 -0.20
CA GLU A 366 -5.26 14.70 0.01
C GLU A 366 -6.74 14.89 0.38
N GLY A 367 -7.00 15.35 1.60
CA GLY A 367 -8.36 15.49 2.13
C GLY A 367 -8.72 14.58 3.30
N GLY A 368 -7.78 13.74 3.74
CA GLY A 368 -7.94 12.84 4.89
C GLY A 368 -8.60 11.50 4.54
N GLY A 369 -8.26 10.47 5.29
CA GLY A 369 -9.05 9.24 5.38
C GLY A 369 -10.26 9.49 6.28
N GLU A 370 -11.39 8.88 6.00
CA GLU A 370 -12.59 9.09 6.81
C GLU A 370 -12.81 7.97 7.82
N ASP A 371 -12.33 6.78 7.52
CA ASP A 371 -12.68 5.60 8.29
C ASP A 371 -11.43 4.82 8.67
N PHE A 372 -11.28 4.54 9.94
CA PHE A 372 -10.24 3.70 10.48
C PHE A 372 -10.90 2.53 11.22
N PHE A 373 -10.75 1.33 10.70
CA PHE A 373 -11.37 0.14 11.26
C PHE A 373 -10.40 -0.61 12.15
N ILE A 374 -10.88 -1.07 13.30
CA ILE A 374 -10.12 -1.91 14.21
C ILE A 374 -10.83 -3.26 14.31
N HIS A 375 -10.19 -4.27 13.83
CA HIS A 375 -10.66 -5.64 13.97
C HIS A 375 -10.51 -6.11 15.43
N ASP A 376 -11.58 -6.71 16.01
CA ASP A 376 -11.61 -7.26 17.37
C ASP A 376 -11.18 -6.29 18.50
N GLY A 377 -11.53 -5.01 18.36
CA GLY A 377 -11.20 -3.97 19.37
C GLY A 377 -11.81 -4.14 20.75
N THR A 378 -12.57 -5.21 21.00
CA THR A 378 -13.33 -5.35 22.24
C THR A 378 -12.50 -5.87 23.41
N GLN A 379 -11.45 -6.65 23.20
CA GLN A 379 -10.84 -7.39 24.29
C GLN A 379 -9.31 -7.41 24.37
N LYS A 380 -8.58 -7.21 23.28
CA LYS A 380 -7.14 -7.49 23.26
C LYS A 380 -6.25 -6.25 23.24
N ASP A 381 -6.77 -5.10 22.82
CA ASP A 381 -5.94 -3.93 22.59
C ASP A 381 -6.07 -2.85 23.68
N THR A 382 -5.61 -3.15 24.88
CA THR A 382 -5.43 -2.15 25.95
C THR A 382 -4.19 -1.28 25.75
N VAL A 383 -3.28 -1.66 24.87
CA VAL A 383 -2.00 -0.96 24.63
C VAL A 383 -2.09 -0.10 23.37
N GLY A 384 -2.54 -0.63 22.26
CA GLY A 384 -2.62 0.08 20.99
C GLY A 384 -3.72 1.15 20.98
N TRP A 385 -4.87 0.86 21.57
CA TRP A 385 -6.01 1.78 21.59
C TRP A 385 -5.70 3.21 22.08
N PRO A 386 -5.02 3.42 23.20
CA PRO A 386 -4.62 4.77 23.60
C PRO A 386 -3.66 5.46 22.63
N ILE A 387 -2.84 4.67 21.90
CA ILE A 387 -1.95 5.19 20.88
C ILE A 387 -2.78 5.68 19.70
N TYR A 388 -3.74 4.89 19.21
CA TYR A 388 -4.62 5.28 18.11
C TYR A 388 -5.42 6.51 18.41
N THR A 389 -6.20 6.49 19.48
CA THR A 389 -7.10 7.60 19.84
C THR A 389 -6.33 8.89 20.14
N GLY A 390 -5.08 8.78 20.57
CA GLY A 390 -4.21 9.94 20.77
C GLY A 390 -3.62 10.51 19.48
N TRP A 391 -3.48 9.70 18.42
CA TRP A 391 -2.68 10.10 17.26
C TRP A 391 -3.47 10.24 15.96
N VAL A 392 -4.53 9.49 15.74
CA VAL A 392 -5.31 9.63 14.50
C VAL A 392 -5.91 11.02 14.39
N ASN A 393 -6.41 11.59 15.48
CA ASN A 393 -6.86 12.98 15.49
C ASN A 393 -5.75 13.98 15.10
N ASN A 394 -4.48 13.68 15.43
CA ASN A 394 -3.36 14.49 15.02
C ASN A 394 -3.03 14.31 13.53
N LEU A 395 -3.06 13.07 13.04
CA LEU A 395 -2.83 12.78 11.62
C LEU A 395 -3.89 13.41 10.72
N GLU A 396 -5.15 13.41 11.13
CA GLU A 396 -6.24 14.09 10.42
C GLU A 396 -6.10 15.61 10.43
N GLY A 397 -5.61 16.18 11.52
CA GLY A 397 -5.23 17.60 11.60
C GLY A 397 -4.07 17.95 10.66
N LEU A 398 -3.32 16.96 10.19
CA LEU A 398 -2.24 17.11 9.22
C LEU A 398 -2.73 17.22 7.77
N SER A 399 -3.97 17.62 7.50
CA SER A 399 -4.55 17.82 6.16
C SER A 399 -3.74 18.83 5.34
N GLY A 400 -2.49 18.48 5.05
CA GLY A 400 -1.57 19.14 4.16
C GLY A 400 -1.42 18.35 2.88
N SER A 401 -0.87 18.98 1.85
CA SER A 401 -0.47 18.26 0.65
C SER A 401 0.76 17.41 0.95
N TYR A 402 0.78 16.18 0.45
CA TYR A 402 2.03 15.43 0.39
C TYR A 402 3.08 16.22 -0.38
N PRO A 403 4.36 16.09 -0.02
CA PRO A 403 5.44 16.64 -0.84
C PRO A 403 5.29 16.15 -2.28
N GLN A 404 5.59 17.04 -3.25
CA GLN A 404 5.54 16.68 -4.65
C GLN A 404 6.32 15.38 -4.89
N GLN A 405 5.71 14.44 -5.60
CA GLN A 405 6.29 13.13 -5.92
C GLN A 405 6.84 13.14 -7.35
N PRO A 406 8.08 13.60 -7.57
CA PRO A 406 8.64 13.77 -8.91
C PRO A 406 9.09 12.47 -9.55
N ALA A 407 9.10 11.37 -8.81
CA ALA A 407 9.41 10.02 -9.26
C ALA A 407 8.24 9.07 -8.98
N ALA A 408 8.14 8.03 -9.79
CA ALA A 408 7.16 6.98 -9.59
C ALA A 408 7.81 5.60 -9.57
N VAL A 409 7.21 4.70 -8.79
CA VAL A 409 7.42 3.26 -8.83
C VAL A 409 6.27 2.68 -9.65
N TYR A 410 6.56 1.81 -10.61
CA TYR A 410 5.60 1.30 -11.57
C TYR A 410 5.38 -0.21 -11.42
N ILE A 411 4.12 -0.61 -11.35
CA ILE A 411 3.68 -2.01 -11.29
C ILE A 411 2.91 -2.35 -12.56
N ASP A 412 3.30 -3.43 -13.24
CA ASP A 412 2.57 -3.96 -14.39
C ASP A 412 1.93 -5.31 -14.05
N PHE A 413 0.65 -5.29 -13.70
CA PHE A 413 -0.10 -6.51 -13.41
C PHE A 413 -0.18 -7.46 -14.60
N SER A 414 -0.04 -6.97 -15.84
CA SER A 414 -0.11 -7.81 -17.03
C SER A 414 1.02 -8.84 -17.12
N GLN A 415 2.14 -8.61 -16.44
CA GLN A 415 3.27 -9.53 -16.37
C GLN A 415 2.92 -10.85 -15.69
N ALA A 416 1.90 -10.87 -14.84
CA ALA A 416 1.45 -12.09 -14.17
C ALA A 416 0.39 -12.85 -14.93
N TYR A 417 -0.26 -12.25 -15.95
CA TYR A 417 -1.31 -12.92 -16.69
C TYR A 417 -0.81 -14.18 -17.36
N GLY A 418 -1.40 -15.32 -16.97
CA GLY A 418 -1.13 -16.62 -17.55
C GLY A 418 0.18 -17.28 -17.12
N ASN A 419 0.93 -16.71 -16.17
CA ASN A 419 2.14 -17.37 -15.68
C ASN A 419 1.81 -18.64 -14.88
N ALA A 420 2.79 -19.57 -14.79
CA ALA A 420 2.60 -20.86 -14.11
C ALA A 420 2.46 -20.75 -12.58
N ALA A 421 2.86 -19.60 -12.01
CA ALA A 421 2.70 -19.30 -10.60
C ALA A 421 1.29 -18.77 -10.25
N GLY A 422 0.32 -18.98 -11.15
CA GLY A 422 -1.07 -18.62 -10.89
C GLY A 422 -1.37 -17.12 -10.93
N GLY A 423 -0.49 -16.32 -11.51
CA GLY A 423 -0.65 -14.86 -11.52
C GLY A 423 0.11 -14.14 -10.41
N ASN A 424 0.93 -14.86 -9.65
CA ASN A 424 1.77 -14.26 -8.61
C ASN A 424 2.89 -13.41 -9.25
N LEU A 425 2.99 -12.15 -8.80
CA LEU A 425 4.01 -11.17 -9.23
C LEU A 425 5.26 -11.19 -8.34
N GLY A 426 5.33 -12.07 -7.35
CA GLY A 426 6.29 -11.95 -6.25
C GLY A 426 5.75 -11.00 -5.17
N SER A 427 6.62 -10.24 -4.55
CA SER A 427 6.24 -9.31 -3.48
C SER A 427 6.52 -7.86 -3.91
N PRO A 428 5.71 -7.25 -4.80
CA PRO A 428 5.90 -5.86 -5.17
C PRO A 428 5.74 -4.91 -3.98
N GLU A 429 4.85 -5.20 -3.03
CA GLU A 429 4.73 -4.47 -1.77
C GLU A 429 6.02 -4.51 -0.93
N ASP A 430 6.70 -5.66 -0.82
CA ASP A 430 7.97 -5.77 -0.11
C ASP A 430 9.07 -4.93 -0.78
N ALA A 431 9.09 -4.92 -2.12
CA ALA A 431 10.01 -4.09 -2.89
C ALA A 431 9.73 -2.60 -2.66
N ILE A 432 8.48 -2.18 -2.65
CA ILE A 432 8.07 -0.79 -2.39
C ILE A 432 8.37 -0.41 -0.93
N THR A 433 8.08 -1.30 0.03
CA THR A 433 8.45 -1.12 1.45
C THR A 433 9.94 -0.90 1.60
N SER A 434 10.76 -1.76 0.97
CA SER A 434 12.21 -1.63 1.01
C SER A 434 12.71 -0.32 0.40
N LEU A 435 12.07 0.16 -0.66
CA LEU A 435 12.38 1.45 -1.28
C LEU A 435 12.00 2.61 -0.36
N TRP A 436 10.88 2.53 0.32
CA TRP A 436 10.46 3.52 1.29
C TRP A 436 11.41 3.56 2.49
N ASP A 437 11.64 2.44 3.14
CA ASP A 437 12.52 2.33 4.31
C ASP A 437 13.96 2.80 3.99
N GLY A 438 14.44 2.48 2.79
CA GLY A 438 15.79 2.84 2.35
C GLY A 438 15.96 4.29 1.92
N ASN A 439 14.92 4.93 1.38
CA ASN A 439 15.04 6.27 0.80
C ASN A 439 14.35 7.35 1.63
N GLN A 440 13.33 7.03 2.43
CA GLN A 440 12.50 8.01 3.16
C GLN A 440 12.12 9.20 2.27
N ALA A 441 11.63 8.90 1.06
CA ALA A 441 11.41 9.88 0.00
C ALA A 441 10.02 9.75 -0.59
N GLY A 442 9.41 10.86 -1.00
CA GLY A 442 8.11 10.86 -1.67
C GLY A 442 8.22 10.35 -3.10
N PHE A 443 7.64 9.20 -3.37
CA PHE A 443 7.40 8.69 -4.71
C PHE A 443 5.94 8.21 -4.83
N ALA A 444 5.37 8.31 -6.02
CA ALA A 444 4.07 7.72 -6.30
C ALA A 444 4.23 6.24 -6.65
N VAL A 445 3.23 5.43 -6.33
CA VAL A 445 3.07 4.12 -6.95
C VAL A 445 2.05 4.26 -8.08
N VAL A 446 2.38 3.76 -9.26
CA VAL A 446 1.57 3.87 -10.46
C VAL A 446 1.41 2.49 -11.08
N THR A 447 0.20 2.13 -11.45
CA THR A 447 -0.08 0.85 -12.09
C THR A 447 -0.18 0.98 -13.60
N SER A 448 0.06 -0.12 -14.31
CA SER A 448 -0.17 -0.19 -15.75
C SER A 448 -1.63 0.10 -16.12
N GLN A 449 -2.56 -0.27 -15.25
CA GLN A 449 -3.99 -0.07 -15.41
C GLN A 449 -4.38 1.41 -15.36
N GLU A 450 -3.85 2.18 -14.39
CA GLU A 450 -4.06 3.63 -14.30
C GLU A 450 -3.61 4.35 -15.57
N VAL A 451 -2.44 3.96 -16.10
CA VAL A 451 -1.90 4.55 -17.33
C VAL A 451 -2.76 4.19 -18.53
N ASN A 452 -3.17 2.93 -18.65
CA ASN A 452 -4.02 2.46 -19.74
C ASN A 452 -5.43 3.09 -19.70
N ALA A 453 -5.96 3.33 -18.50
CA ALA A 453 -7.24 4.02 -18.28
C ALA A 453 -7.13 5.55 -18.45
N GLY A 454 -5.93 6.09 -18.62
CA GLY A 454 -5.69 7.54 -18.74
C GLY A 454 -5.87 8.31 -17.44
N VAL A 455 -5.94 7.63 -16.30
CA VAL A 455 -6.05 8.23 -14.97
C VAL A 455 -4.74 8.93 -14.62
N VAL A 456 -3.61 8.28 -14.86
CA VAL A 456 -2.27 8.81 -14.66
C VAL A 456 -1.51 8.89 -15.97
N LYS A 457 -0.68 9.92 -16.12
CA LYS A 457 0.26 10.06 -17.24
C LYS A 457 1.68 9.95 -16.70
N LEU A 458 2.46 9.02 -17.22
CA LEU A 458 3.87 8.86 -16.83
C LEU A 458 4.72 10.11 -17.09
N SER A 459 4.31 10.95 -18.04
CA SER A 459 4.96 12.25 -18.30
C SER A 459 4.88 13.25 -17.13
N ASN A 460 4.04 12.97 -16.13
CA ASN A 460 3.98 13.78 -14.91
C ASN A 460 5.21 13.56 -14.01
N TYR A 461 5.95 12.48 -14.22
CA TYR A 461 7.10 12.08 -13.42
C TYR A 461 8.41 12.33 -14.19
N LYS A 462 9.43 12.77 -13.48
CA LYS A 462 10.79 12.96 -14.04
C LYS A 462 11.49 11.63 -14.26
N ALA A 463 11.19 10.65 -13.43
CA ALA A 463 11.75 9.31 -13.50
C ALA A 463 10.75 8.26 -13.04
N VAL A 464 10.85 7.05 -13.60
CA VAL A 464 9.99 5.90 -13.27
C VAL A 464 10.86 4.68 -13.02
N PHE A 465 10.62 3.98 -11.92
CA PHE A 465 11.26 2.71 -11.58
C PHE A 465 10.26 1.55 -11.75
N PRO A 466 10.47 0.61 -12.68
CA PRO A 466 9.62 -0.57 -12.80
C PRO A 466 10.00 -1.62 -11.76
N VAL A 467 9.05 -2.07 -10.95
CA VAL A 467 9.26 -3.12 -9.94
C VAL A 467 9.34 -4.51 -10.59
N ASN A 468 8.49 -4.75 -11.58
CA ASN A 468 8.26 -6.11 -12.08
C ASN A 468 8.31 -6.23 -13.61
N GLY A 469 9.15 -5.45 -14.27
CA GLY A 469 9.34 -5.55 -15.71
C GLY A 469 8.93 -4.30 -16.49
N THR A 470 8.97 -4.39 -17.82
CA THR A 470 8.65 -3.28 -18.71
C THR A 470 7.56 -3.66 -19.69
N ASP A 471 6.71 -2.68 -20.01
CA ASP A 471 5.60 -2.80 -20.94
C ASP A 471 5.63 -1.74 -22.06
N ALA A 472 4.54 -1.66 -22.83
CA ALA A 472 4.38 -0.68 -23.90
C ALA A 472 4.32 0.77 -23.35
N ASN A 473 3.77 0.99 -22.15
CA ASN A 473 3.65 2.30 -21.52
C ASN A 473 5.04 2.85 -21.16
N LEU A 474 5.86 2.03 -20.52
CA LEU A 474 7.23 2.39 -20.15
C LEU A 474 8.10 2.60 -21.40
N THR A 475 7.91 1.77 -22.43
CA THR A 475 8.60 1.94 -23.71
C THR A 475 8.22 3.27 -24.37
N ALA A 476 6.94 3.64 -24.36
CA ALA A 476 6.45 4.91 -24.87
C ALA A 476 6.96 6.09 -24.06
N TYR A 477 6.97 5.98 -22.73
CA TYR A 477 7.51 6.98 -21.81
C TYR A 477 8.99 7.26 -22.10
N GLN A 478 9.81 6.20 -22.20
CA GLN A 478 11.24 6.34 -22.49
C GLN A 478 11.48 6.97 -23.89
N LYS A 479 10.71 6.54 -24.90
CA LYS A 479 10.78 7.11 -26.25
C LYS A 479 10.41 8.60 -26.30
N ALA A 480 9.53 9.03 -25.40
CA ALA A 480 9.15 10.44 -25.24
C ALA A 480 10.17 11.27 -24.44
N GLY A 481 11.29 10.70 -24.05
CA GLY A 481 12.37 11.37 -23.30
C GLY A 481 12.26 11.21 -21.79
N GLY A 482 11.35 10.36 -21.29
CA GLY A 482 11.24 10.03 -19.88
C GLY A 482 12.42 9.19 -19.38
N THR A 483 12.79 9.34 -18.13
CA THR A 483 13.89 8.59 -17.51
C THR A 483 13.35 7.30 -16.88
N LEU A 484 13.79 6.17 -17.43
CA LEU A 484 13.51 4.85 -16.85
C LEU A 484 14.68 4.44 -15.97
N LEU A 485 14.40 4.20 -14.68
CA LEU A 485 15.39 3.78 -13.71
C LEU A 485 15.62 2.27 -13.80
N THR A 486 16.85 1.85 -13.60
CA THR A 486 17.26 0.43 -13.63
C THR A 486 17.49 -0.15 -12.25
N ALA A 487 17.52 0.70 -11.21
CA ALA A 487 17.66 0.31 -9.82
C ALA A 487 16.88 1.28 -8.91
N GLY A 488 16.26 0.73 -7.88
CA GLY A 488 15.48 1.52 -6.90
C GLY A 488 16.29 2.57 -6.15
N SER A 489 17.58 2.31 -5.92
CA SER A 489 18.51 3.29 -5.31
C SER A 489 18.69 4.59 -6.11
N GLN A 490 18.35 4.57 -7.41
CA GLN A 490 18.38 5.78 -8.25
C GLN A 490 17.18 6.72 -7.98
N LEU A 491 16.14 6.26 -7.28
CA LEU A 491 14.97 7.10 -6.94
C LEU A 491 15.38 8.37 -6.19
N SER A 492 16.36 8.28 -5.28
CA SER A 492 16.85 9.41 -4.49
C SER A 492 17.44 10.56 -5.33
N GLN A 493 17.82 10.29 -6.58
CA GLN A 493 18.30 11.33 -7.50
C GLN A 493 17.16 12.22 -8.01
N TYR A 494 15.93 11.71 -8.04
CA TYR A 494 14.74 12.39 -8.57
C TYR A 494 13.72 12.70 -7.48
N ALA A 495 13.67 11.88 -6.42
CA ALA A 495 12.86 12.06 -5.23
C ALA A 495 13.82 12.20 -4.03
N PRO A 496 14.27 13.41 -3.70
CA PRO A 496 15.18 13.60 -2.58
C PRO A 496 14.51 13.16 -1.28
N PRO A 497 15.26 12.53 -0.36
CA PRO A 497 14.70 12.04 0.89
C PRO A 497 14.16 13.19 1.75
N TYR A 498 13.13 12.92 2.51
CA TYR A 498 12.61 13.86 3.53
C TYR A 498 13.63 14.11 4.62
N ALA A 499 14.28 13.03 5.01
CA ALA A 499 15.28 13.03 6.06
C ALA A 499 16.38 11.99 5.79
N THR A 500 17.57 12.26 6.33
CA THR A 500 18.62 11.27 6.49
C THR A 500 18.65 10.85 7.95
N LEU A 501 18.49 9.55 8.19
CA LEU A 501 18.46 8.94 9.51
C LEU A 501 19.80 8.26 9.81
N ALA A 502 20.26 8.39 11.05
CA ALA A 502 21.45 7.66 11.49
C ALA A 502 21.19 6.14 11.65
N ASN A 503 19.91 5.76 11.85
CA ASN A 503 19.44 4.37 11.92
C ASN A 503 18.06 4.28 11.26
N SER A 504 18.01 3.99 9.98
CA SER A 504 16.78 3.97 9.19
C SER A 504 15.83 2.82 9.51
N GLY A 505 16.31 1.73 10.12
CA GLY A 505 15.48 0.58 10.49
C GLY A 505 14.65 0.76 11.78
N VAL A 506 14.80 1.90 12.48
CA VAL A 506 14.14 2.16 13.75
C VAL A 506 13.08 3.24 13.62
N LEU A 507 13.31 4.22 12.79
CA LEU A 507 12.48 5.42 12.70
C LEU A 507 11.88 5.57 11.30
N GLN A 508 10.60 5.87 11.24
CA GLN A 508 9.91 6.38 10.05
C GLN A 508 9.65 7.88 10.18
N VAL A 509 9.71 8.60 9.06
CA VAL A 509 9.46 10.04 8.97
C VAL A 509 8.31 10.27 8.00
N VAL A 510 7.21 10.79 8.49
CA VAL A 510 6.00 11.05 7.69
C VAL A 510 5.73 12.56 7.66
N PRO A 511 6.10 13.27 6.60
CA PRO A 511 5.85 14.69 6.47
C PRO A 511 4.53 14.99 5.78
N THR A 512 3.87 16.06 6.23
CA THR A 512 2.83 16.77 5.47
C THR A 512 3.24 18.22 5.29
N VAL A 513 3.02 18.78 4.12
CA VAL A 513 3.50 20.12 3.75
C VAL A 513 2.33 21.07 3.58
N SER A 514 2.46 22.29 4.09
CA SER A 514 1.44 23.32 3.86
C SER A 514 1.31 23.66 2.38
N SER A 515 0.11 24.00 1.94
CA SER A 515 -0.16 24.40 0.56
C SER A 515 0.69 25.60 0.07
N ALA A 516 1.21 26.39 1.01
CA ALA A 516 2.12 27.51 0.72
C ALA A 516 3.58 27.06 0.54
N GLY A 517 3.91 25.79 0.83
CA GLY A 517 5.28 25.26 0.74
C GLY A 517 6.29 25.94 1.70
N ASN A 518 5.82 26.49 2.82
CA ASN A 518 6.65 27.23 3.77
C ASN A 518 6.61 26.70 5.19
N SER A 519 5.95 25.57 5.40
CA SER A 519 5.93 24.83 6.67
C SER A 519 5.63 23.35 6.40
N ALA A 520 6.01 22.48 7.31
CA ALA A 520 5.67 21.07 7.29
C ALA A 520 5.36 20.57 8.70
N ALA A 521 4.36 19.73 8.85
CA ALA A 521 4.21 18.89 10.02
C ALA A 521 4.91 17.55 9.76
N ILE A 522 5.59 17.03 10.75
CA ILE A 522 6.46 15.86 10.62
C ILE A 522 6.14 14.90 11.76
N THR A 523 5.57 13.76 11.43
CA THR A 523 5.43 12.66 12.38
C THR A 523 6.69 11.81 12.36
N LEU A 524 7.27 11.60 13.53
CA LEU A 524 8.39 10.69 13.77
C LEU A 524 7.85 9.46 14.50
N ALA A 525 8.05 8.28 13.93
CA ALA A 525 7.55 7.03 14.49
C ALA A 525 8.70 6.05 14.74
N ASP A 526 8.96 5.70 16.01
CA ASP A 526 9.82 4.57 16.35
C ASP A 526 8.97 3.29 16.25
N VAL A 527 9.15 2.56 15.16
CA VAL A 527 8.33 1.39 14.80
C VAL A 527 8.88 0.08 15.38
N THR A 528 9.77 0.15 16.36
CA THR A 528 10.36 -1.03 16.99
C THR A 528 9.78 -1.29 18.37
N SER A 529 9.83 -2.54 18.81
CA SER A 529 9.37 -2.96 20.14
C SER A 529 10.44 -2.88 21.24
N GLY A 530 11.71 -2.66 20.91
CA GLY A 530 12.79 -2.80 21.88
C GLY A 530 14.00 -1.86 21.71
N THR A 531 14.04 -1.06 20.65
CA THR A 531 15.22 -0.23 20.35
C THR A 531 14.81 1.24 20.28
N ALA A 532 15.17 2.03 21.29
CA ALA A 532 14.92 3.47 21.30
C ALA A 532 15.75 4.19 20.21
N TYR A 533 15.13 5.12 19.50
CA TYR A 533 15.86 6.02 18.62
C TYR A 533 16.50 7.16 19.39
N ASN A 534 17.81 7.19 19.47
CA ASN A 534 18.56 8.26 20.15
C ASN A 534 19.69 8.73 19.23
N SER A 535 19.36 9.52 18.23
CA SER A 535 20.33 10.00 17.25
C SER A 535 19.93 11.29 16.58
N SER A 536 20.74 11.75 15.63
CA SER A 536 20.40 12.92 14.81
C SER A 536 19.54 12.52 13.60
N ILE A 537 18.71 13.45 13.19
CA ILE A 537 17.94 13.42 11.95
C ILE A 537 18.33 14.66 11.16
N THR A 538 18.70 14.50 9.90
CA THR A 538 18.87 15.63 8.98
C THR A 538 17.67 15.72 8.06
N PHE A 539 16.85 16.75 8.24
CA PHE A 539 15.71 17.05 7.37
C PHE A 539 16.16 17.86 6.16
N HIS A 540 15.67 17.51 4.98
CA HIS A 540 16.03 18.14 3.71
C HIS A 540 14.88 18.95 3.16
N TYR A 541 15.08 20.27 2.96
CA TYR A 541 14.03 21.18 2.48
C TYR A 541 13.46 20.77 1.13
N ASN A 542 14.31 20.33 0.21
CA ASN A 542 13.86 19.87 -1.11
C ASN A 542 13.06 18.58 -1.05
N GLY A 543 13.43 17.65 -0.16
CA GLY A 543 12.67 16.43 0.07
C GLY A 543 11.31 16.71 0.69
N LEU A 544 11.29 17.60 1.68
CA LEU A 544 10.05 18.06 2.30
C LEU A 544 9.18 18.93 1.39
N GLY A 545 9.68 19.32 0.21
CA GLY A 545 8.92 20.19 -0.70
C GLY A 545 8.73 21.61 -0.22
N VAL A 546 9.54 22.06 0.75
CA VAL A 546 9.52 23.45 1.21
C VAL A 546 10.50 24.32 0.42
N ALA A 547 10.13 25.58 0.21
CA ALA A 547 10.96 26.53 -0.52
C ALA A 547 12.29 26.77 0.22
N ALA A 548 13.32 27.19 -0.51
CA ALA A 548 14.57 27.61 0.12
C ALA A 548 14.31 28.80 1.07
N GLY A 549 14.78 28.70 2.32
CA GLY A 549 14.49 29.70 3.36
C GLY A 549 15.20 29.42 4.66
N SER A 550 14.90 30.23 5.66
CA SER A 550 15.27 29.96 7.04
C SER A 550 14.11 29.30 7.75
N TYR A 551 14.38 28.18 8.38
CA TYR A 551 13.39 27.40 9.13
C TYR A 551 13.96 26.96 10.46
N HIS A 552 13.08 26.60 11.37
CA HIS A 552 13.41 25.92 12.61
C HIS A 552 12.35 24.87 12.95
N LEU A 553 12.75 23.88 13.75
CA LEU A 553 11.87 22.81 14.20
C LEU A 553 11.38 23.10 15.62
N VAL A 554 10.09 22.88 15.82
CA VAL A 554 9.46 22.90 17.13
C VAL A 554 8.72 21.57 17.36
N ASN A 555 8.60 21.16 18.60
CA ASN A 555 7.74 20.03 18.97
C ASN A 555 6.25 20.43 18.98
N ALA A 556 5.35 19.51 19.25
CA ALA A 556 3.91 19.73 19.33
C ALA A 556 3.50 20.85 20.31
N ALA A 557 4.31 21.10 21.35
CA ALA A 557 4.10 22.19 22.31
C ALA A 557 4.61 23.56 21.82
N GLY A 558 5.15 23.63 20.60
CA GLY A 558 5.74 24.86 20.05
C GLY A 558 7.14 25.20 20.59
N THR A 559 7.76 24.27 21.31
CA THR A 559 9.11 24.48 21.86
C THR A 559 10.16 24.06 20.84
N ALA A 560 11.17 24.92 20.61
CA ALA A 560 12.27 24.59 19.70
C ALA A 560 13.04 23.36 20.20
N VAL A 561 13.22 22.39 19.30
CA VAL A 561 14.03 21.19 19.58
C VAL A 561 15.53 21.52 19.38
N PRO A 562 16.45 20.79 20.03
CA PRO A 562 17.89 20.95 19.77
C PRO A 562 18.20 20.75 18.30
N GLN A 563 18.73 21.78 17.61
CA GLN A 563 18.91 21.80 16.17
C GLN A 563 20.01 22.74 15.70
N GLN A 564 20.49 22.51 14.51
CA GLN A 564 21.39 23.43 13.78
C GLN A 564 21.08 23.42 12.28
N ALA A 565 21.33 24.54 11.63
CA ALA A 565 21.24 24.64 10.17
C ALA A 565 22.39 23.84 9.52
N VAL A 566 22.03 23.12 8.46
CA VAL A 566 22.98 22.43 7.58
C VAL A 566 22.71 22.85 6.13
N SER A 567 23.59 22.48 5.20
CA SER A 567 23.37 22.79 3.78
C SER A 567 22.07 22.17 3.28
N GLY A 568 21.10 23.00 2.88
CA GLY A 568 19.81 22.55 2.32
C GLY A 568 18.82 21.96 3.34
N GLY A 569 19.05 22.15 4.65
CA GLY A 569 18.17 21.55 5.64
C GLY A 569 18.46 21.92 7.10
N LEU A 570 17.93 21.11 8.00
CA LEU A 570 18.13 21.19 9.44
C LEU A 570 18.54 19.84 9.98
N CYS A 571 19.56 19.82 10.82
CA CYS A 571 19.87 18.65 11.64
C CYS A 571 19.36 18.86 13.07
N ALA A 572 18.63 17.89 13.61
CA ALA A 572 18.07 17.91 14.95
C ALA A 572 18.39 16.62 15.70
N ALA A 573 18.49 16.71 17.03
CA ALA A 573 18.57 15.52 17.88
C ALA A 573 17.16 15.02 18.19
N ALA A 574 16.94 13.72 17.98
CA ALA A 574 15.72 13.04 18.36
C ALA A 574 16.00 11.94 19.39
N SER A 575 15.10 11.85 20.35
CA SER A 575 15.08 10.78 21.35
C SER A 575 13.64 10.27 21.45
N LEU A 576 13.38 9.11 20.87
CA LEU A 576 12.11 8.42 20.94
C LEU A 576 12.28 7.10 21.67
N GLN A 577 11.30 6.74 22.48
CA GLN A 577 11.24 5.42 23.07
C GLN A 577 10.77 4.41 22.03
N PRO A 578 11.04 3.11 22.20
CA PRO A 578 10.42 2.08 21.38
C PRO A 578 8.90 2.24 21.36
N ALA A 579 8.28 1.95 20.22
CA ALA A 579 6.84 2.04 20.03
C ALA A 579 6.26 3.41 20.43
N SER A 580 6.88 4.49 19.99
CA SER A 580 6.43 5.84 20.30
C SER A 580 6.44 6.76 19.08
N LEU A 581 5.65 7.82 19.20
CA LEU A 581 5.46 8.85 18.19
C LEU A 581 5.86 10.21 18.73
N ALA A 582 6.35 11.08 17.86
CA ALA A 582 6.54 12.49 18.16
C ALA A 582 6.10 13.32 16.95
N GLU A 583 5.42 14.42 17.24
CA GLU A 583 5.06 15.40 16.23
C GLU A 583 6.00 16.60 16.31
N TRP A 584 6.60 16.95 15.19
CA TRP A 584 7.42 18.13 15.04
C TRP A 584 6.88 19.00 13.90
N HIS A 585 7.12 20.30 14.00
CA HIS A 585 6.73 21.25 12.95
C HIS A 585 7.96 21.98 12.45
N LEU A 586 8.13 22.01 11.15
CA LEU A 586 9.06 22.88 10.44
C LEU A 586 8.37 24.23 10.23
N VAL A 587 8.88 25.26 10.88
CA VAL A 587 8.28 26.61 10.89
C VAL A 587 9.24 27.59 10.24
N ALA A 588 8.71 28.51 9.43
CA ALA A 588 9.50 29.57 8.81
C ALA A 588 10.07 30.54 9.87
N GLY A 589 11.32 30.87 9.74
CA GLY A 589 12.04 31.78 10.64
C GLY A 589 13.40 31.22 11.06
N ALA A 590 14.25 32.07 11.61
CA ALA A 590 15.56 31.67 12.10
C ALA A 590 15.44 30.75 13.34
N ILE A 591 16.44 29.91 13.54
CA ILE A 591 16.56 29.13 14.78
C ILE A 591 16.59 30.09 15.96
N PRO A 592 15.72 29.91 16.98
CA PRO A 592 15.67 30.80 18.15
C PRO A 592 17.01 30.87 18.87
N ALA A 593 17.36 32.08 19.31
CA ALA A 593 18.61 32.30 20.04
C ALA A 593 18.63 31.46 21.34
N GLY A 594 19.75 30.81 21.63
CA GLY A 594 19.90 29.92 22.79
C GLY A 594 19.43 28.47 22.53
N THR A 595 18.91 28.12 21.35
CA THR A 595 18.63 26.73 21.02
C THR A 595 19.93 25.93 20.99
N ALA A 596 19.95 24.81 21.73
CA ALA A 596 21.12 23.93 21.79
C ALA A 596 21.39 23.31 20.41
N ALA A 597 22.67 23.26 20.01
CA ALA A 597 23.08 22.49 18.86
C ALA A 597 23.32 21.03 19.26
N PRO A 598 22.81 20.04 18.52
CA PRO A 598 23.06 18.64 18.81
C PRO A 598 24.55 18.32 18.58
N GLY A 599 25.17 17.63 19.54
CA GLY A 599 26.61 17.30 19.45
C GLY A 599 26.96 16.29 18.32
N ASN A 600 25.98 15.63 17.77
CA ASN A 600 26.11 14.62 16.69
C ASN A 600 25.62 15.11 15.31
N CYS A 601 25.21 16.35 15.21
CA CYS A 601 24.94 17.02 13.93
C CYS A 601 26.20 17.57 13.26
N ALA A 602 27.37 17.03 13.55
CA ALA A 602 28.57 17.39 12.78
C ALA A 602 28.25 17.22 11.30
N ALA A 603 28.58 18.26 10.50
CA ALA A 603 28.27 18.32 9.09
C ALA A 603 28.53 16.95 8.44
N SER A 604 27.47 16.21 8.16
CA SER A 604 27.60 15.10 7.23
C SER A 604 27.91 15.75 5.89
N VAL A 605 29.17 15.82 5.54
CA VAL A 605 29.54 15.90 4.14
C VAL A 605 28.76 14.75 3.50
N PRO A 606 27.93 15.00 2.46
CA PRO A 606 27.26 13.89 1.79
C PRO A 606 28.34 12.88 1.47
N THR A 607 28.26 11.71 2.10
CA THR A 607 29.20 10.65 1.79
C THR A 607 28.93 10.32 0.33
N PRO A 608 29.88 10.46 -0.60
CA PRO A 608 29.61 10.12 -1.98
C PRO A 608 29.08 8.70 -2.02
N CYS A 609 28.05 8.45 -2.84
CA CYS A 609 27.50 7.11 -3.03
C CYS A 609 28.64 6.09 -3.14
N GLY A 610 28.42 4.90 -2.62
CA GLY A 610 29.44 3.84 -2.65
C GLY A 610 30.65 4.08 -1.76
N THR A 611 30.62 4.98 -0.79
CA THR A 611 31.80 5.34 0.02
C THR A 611 31.54 5.13 1.52
N LEU A 612 32.49 4.53 2.23
CA LEU A 612 32.66 4.65 3.68
C LEU A 612 33.87 5.50 4.00
N THR A 613 33.70 6.43 4.93
CA THR A 613 34.77 7.22 5.49
C THR A 613 35.16 6.74 6.91
N ALA A 614 36.18 7.31 7.49
CA ALA A 614 36.68 6.92 8.82
C ALA A 614 35.54 6.90 9.87
N ASN A 615 35.47 5.81 10.61
CA ASN A 615 34.49 5.49 11.65
C ASN A 615 33.04 5.25 11.17
N GLN A 616 32.81 5.15 9.87
CA GLN A 616 31.54 4.68 9.35
C GLN A 616 31.51 3.14 9.28
N SER A 617 30.33 2.57 9.49
CA SER A 617 30.14 1.11 9.59
C SER A 617 28.88 0.64 8.88
N LEU A 618 28.85 -0.66 8.56
CA LEU A 618 27.66 -1.40 8.20
C LEU A 618 27.34 -2.39 9.33
N ALA A 619 26.12 -2.39 9.82
CA ALA A 619 25.61 -3.44 10.70
C ALA A 619 25.14 -4.65 9.89
N ALA A 620 24.80 -5.74 10.57
CA ALA A 620 24.21 -6.91 9.91
C ALA A 620 22.96 -6.51 9.11
N ASN A 621 22.85 -7.02 7.90
CA ASN A 621 21.83 -6.71 6.88
C ASN A 621 21.88 -5.28 6.31
N GLN A 622 22.88 -4.48 6.63
CA GLN A 622 23.10 -3.19 5.98
C GLN A 622 23.99 -3.32 4.74
N SER A 623 23.66 -2.50 3.75
CA SER A 623 24.30 -2.46 2.43
C SER A 623 24.89 -1.11 2.10
N LEU A 624 25.97 -1.13 1.31
CA LEU A 624 26.53 0.03 0.63
C LEU A 624 26.47 -0.23 -0.88
N TYR A 625 25.91 0.69 -1.66
CA TYR A 625 25.74 0.53 -3.10
C TYR A 625 26.71 1.41 -3.89
N SER A 626 27.13 0.93 -5.09
CA SER A 626 27.81 1.76 -6.07
C SER A 626 26.96 2.95 -6.50
N CYS A 627 27.56 3.97 -7.11
CA CYS A 627 26.81 5.18 -7.52
C CYS A 627 25.80 4.91 -8.62
N ASP A 628 25.99 3.89 -9.43
CA ASP A 628 25.06 3.43 -10.46
C ASP A 628 24.06 2.36 -9.95
N GLY A 629 24.18 1.96 -8.67
CA GLY A 629 23.29 0.98 -8.02
C GLY A 629 23.46 -0.47 -8.46
N ARG A 630 24.38 -0.79 -9.37
CA ARG A 630 24.56 -2.17 -9.86
C ARG A 630 25.19 -3.08 -8.83
N PHE A 631 26.08 -2.55 -8.00
CA PHE A 631 26.87 -3.33 -7.05
C PHE A 631 26.45 -3.04 -5.62
N ASN A 632 26.34 -4.10 -4.83
CA ASN A 632 25.90 -4.07 -3.43
C ASN A 632 26.91 -4.77 -2.53
N LEU A 633 27.57 -4.04 -1.63
CA LEU A 633 28.38 -4.61 -0.56
C LEU A 633 27.52 -4.70 0.71
N ILE A 634 27.16 -5.89 1.11
CA ILE A 634 26.28 -6.16 2.26
C ILE A 634 27.01 -6.96 3.35
N LEU A 635 26.85 -6.58 4.61
CA LEU A 635 27.14 -7.46 5.73
C LEU A 635 25.89 -8.30 6.00
N GLN A 636 25.89 -9.56 5.59
CA GLN A 636 24.74 -10.46 5.74
C GLN A 636 24.50 -10.85 7.20
N GLY A 637 23.27 -11.33 7.49
CA GLY A 637 22.89 -11.78 8.83
C GLY A 637 23.65 -13.02 9.33
N ASP A 638 24.34 -13.74 8.43
CA ASP A 638 25.25 -14.84 8.74
C ASP A 638 26.70 -14.38 9.05
N ALA A 639 26.91 -13.08 9.15
CA ALA A 639 28.17 -12.40 9.37
C ALA A 639 29.16 -12.40 8.16
N ASN A 640 28.70 -12.76 6.95
CA ASN A 640 29.51 -12.67 5.75
C ASN A 640 29.42 -11.30 5.10
N LEU A 641 30.54 -10.64 4.84
CA LEU A 641 30.56 -9.41 4.05
C LEU A 641 30.72 -9.81 2.58
N VAL A 642 29.69 -9.51 1.75
CA VAL A 642 29.62 -9.98 0.37
C VAL A 642 29.37 -8.81 -0.58
N LEU A 643 30.06 -8.81 -1.72
CA LEU A 643 29.80 -7.91 -2.84
C LEU A 643 28.99 -8.66 -3.90
N TYR A 644 27.86 -8.08 -4.29
CA TYR A 644 26.97 -8.62 -5.33
C TYR A 644 26.90 -7.69 -6.55
N GLU A 645 26.71 -8.28 -7.72
CA GLU A 645 26.13 -7.65 -8.90
C GLU A 645 24.78 -8.33 -9.17
N GLY A 646 23.67 -7.61 -8.98
CA GLY A 646 22.35 -8.24 -9.00
C GLY A 646 22.27 -9.37 -7.95
N GLY A 647 21.95 -10.58 -8.38
CA GLY A 647 21.92 -11.77 -7.52
C GLY A 647 23.25 -12.57 -7.46
N THR A 648 24.29 -12.13 -8.17
CA THR A 648 25.55 -12.86 -8.30
C THR A 648 26.60 -12.34 -7.34
N ALA A 649 27.13 -13.20 -6.46
CA ALA A 649 28.24 -12.83 -5.56
C ALA A 649 29.55 -12.73 -6.35
N LEU A 650 30.18 -11.56 -6.33
CA LEU A 650 31.46 -11.30 -6.96
C LEU A 650 32.62 -11.52 -6.00
N TRP A 651 32.44 -11.21 -4.72
CA TRP A 651 33.45 -11.35 -3.68
C TRP A 651 32.79 -11.56 -2.31
N ALA A 652 33.50 -12.26 -1.40
CA ALA A 652 33.06 -12.43 -0.02
C ALA A 652 34.25 -12.44 0.94
N SER A 653 34.05 -11.96 2.16
CA SER A 653 34.99 -12.05 3.26
C SER A 653 35.22 -13.49 3.79
N ASN A 654 34.33 -14.42 3.42
CA ASN A 654 34.28 -15.80 3.86
C ASN A 654 34.16 -15.95 5.39
N THR A 655 33.35 -15.08 6.00
CA THR A 655 33.12 -15.04 7.45
C THR A 655 31.75 -15.58 7.84
N SER A 656 31.02 -16.22 6.92
CA SER A 656 29.74 -16.87 7.20
C SER A 656 29.82 -17.84 8.38
N GLY A 657 28.81 -17.80 9.25
CA GLY A 657 28.73 -18.62 10.45
C GLY A 657 29.60 -18.14 11.64
N THR A 658 30.31 -17.01 11.49
CA THR A 658 30.95 -16.34 12.62
C THR A 658 29.98 -15.48 13.42
N SER A 659 30.43 -14.87 14.52
CA SER A 659 29.61 -13.96 15.34
C SER A 659 29.83 -12.48 14.99
N GLY A 660 30.22 -12.16 13.75
CA GLY A 660 30.40 -10.79 13.27
C GLY A 660 29.05 -10.04 13.18
N THR A 661 28.98 -8.83 13.71
CA THR A 661 27.75 -8.04 13.73
C THR A 661 27.89 -6.65 13.11
N ARG A 662 29.14 -6.22 12.89
CA ARG A 662 29.41 -4.86 12.38
C ARG A 662 30.76 -4.84 11.65
N VAL A 663 30.78 -4.31 10.42
CA VAL A 663 32.01 -3.96 9.72
C VAL A 663 32.22 -2.45 9.76
N ILE A 664 33.41 -1.99 10.14
CA ILE A 664 33.73 -0.56 10.29
C ILE A 664 35.03 -0.21 9.58
N LEU A 665 35.04 0.89 8.83
CA LEU A 665 36.28 1.52 8.41
C LEU A 665 36.81 2.40 9.55
N GLN A 666 37.81 1.95 10.26
CA GLN A 666 38.34 2.63 11.42
C GLN A 666 39.10 3.91 11.07
N GLY A 667 39.29 4.80 12.05
CA GLY A 667 40.01 6.05 11.87
C GLY A 667 41.48 5.88 11.44
N ASP A 668 42.05 4.70 11.67
CA ASP A 668 43.40 4.30 11.22
C ASP A 668 43.44 3.76 9.79
N GLY A 669 42.26 3.73 9.11
CA GLY A 669 42.13 3.26 7.72
C GLY A 669 41.94 1.75 7.56
N ASN A 670 41.78 0.98 8.64
CA ASN A 670 41.54 -0.46 8.57
C ASN A 670 40.06 -0.76 8.50
N LEU A 671 39.61 -1.57 7.54
CA LEU A 671 38.22 -2.09 7.49
C LEU A 671 38.20 -3.39 8.32
N VAL A 672 37.40 -3.42 9.37
CA VAL A 672 37.38 -4.54 10.33
C VAL A 672 35.93 -4.99 10.59
N LEU A 673 35.69 -6.29 10.52
CA LEU A 673 34.48 -6.94 10.97
C LEU A 673 34.59 -7.33 12.45
N TYR A 674 33.69 -6.88 13.28
CA TYR A 674 33.65 -7.11 14.71
C TYR A 674 32.43 -7.91 15.16
N THR A 675 32.62 -8.69 16.23
CA THR A 675 31.54 -9.25 17.03
C THR A 675 30.86 -8.17 17.88
N ALA A 676 29.71 -8.48 18.48
CA ALA A 676 29.05 -7.59 19.45
C ALA A 676 29.96 -7.28 20.67
N ALA A 677 30.86 -8.18 21.03
CA ALA A 677 31.86 -7.98 22.10
C ALA A 677 33.12 -7.21 21.64
N ASN A 678 33.09 -6.60 20.44
CA ASN A 678 34.24 -5.90 19.84
C ASN A 678 35.48 -6.78 19.61
N SER A 679 35.33 -8.08 19.43
CA SER A 679 36.43 -8.96 19.00
C SER A 679 36.49 -8.96 17.46
N PRO A 680 37.68 -8.74 16.83
CA PRO A 680 37.78 -8.73 15.37
C PRO A 680 37.64 -10.15 14.80
N VAL A 681 36.86 -10.25 13.71
CA VAL A 681 36.60 -11.49 12.96
C VAL A 681 37.39 -11.52 11.66
N TRP A 682 37.48 -10.36 10.99
CA TRP A 682 38.16 -10.17 9.72
C TRP A 682 38.64 -8.72 9.60
N ALA A 683 39.68 -8.50 8.84
CA ALA A 683 40.18 -7.15 8.57
C ALA A 683 40.86 -7.07 7.18
N SER A 684 40.77 -5.89 6.57
CA SER A 684 41.49 -5.55 5.33
C SER A 684 43.02 -5.39 5.52
N ASN A 685 43.48 -5.30 6.77
CA ASN A 685 44.89 -5.09 7.15
C ASN A 685 45.52 -3.80 6.58
N THR A 686 44.71 -2.73 6.51
CA THR A 686 45.08 -1.41 6.00
C THR A 686 45.29 -0.37 7.10
N SER A 687 45.59 -0.82 8.35
CA SER A 687 45.86 0.09 9.47
C SER A 687 47.09 0.99 9.22
N GLY A 688 47.14 2.15 9.88
CA GLY A 688 48.19 3.14 9.68
C GLY A 688 47.93 4.14 8.54
N ASN A 689 46.74 4.09 7.91
CA ASN A 689 46.38 4.94 6.80
C ASN A 689 45.20 5.88 7.18
N ALA A 690 45.44 6.78 8.14
CA ALA A 690 44.42 7.74 8.57
C ALA A 690 43.90 8.57 7.38
N GLY A 691 42.58 8.77 7.34
CA GLY A 691 41.91 9.45 6.23
C GLY A 691 41.62 8.57 5.01
N ALA A 692 41.86 7.26 5.10
CA ALA A 692 41.47 6.32 4.06
C ALA A 692 39.95 6.30 3.87
N LYS A 693 39.51 5.91 2.66
CA LYS A 693 38.10 5.74 2.26
C LYS A 693 37.93 4.39 1.58
N LEU A 694 36.82 3.72 1.88
CA LEU A 694 36.34 2.60 1.06
C LEU A 694 35.43 3.16 -0.01
N VAL A 695 35.57 2.70 -1.26
CA VAL A 695 34.76 3.11 -2.39
C VAL A 695 34.33 1.87 -3.17
N ILE A 696 33.04 1.78 -3.50
CA ILE A 696 32.50 0.83 -4.49
C ILE A 696 32.45 1.56 -5.84
N GLY A 697 33.30 1.12 -6.77
CA GLY A 697 33.33 1.67 -8.13
C GLY A 697 32.13 1.17 -8.94
N ASN A 698 31.73 1.97 -9.95
CA ASN A 698 30.77 1.54 -10.97
C ASN A 698 31.33 0.47 -11.92
N ASP A 699 32.56 0.07 -11.74
CA ASP A 699 33.23 -1.05 -12.42
C ASP A 699 33.13 -2.37 -11.64
N GLY A 700 32.41 -2.37 -10.51
CA GLY A 700 32.24 -3.54 -9.64
C GLY A 700 33.40 -3.82 -8.69
N ASN A 701 34.36 -2.92 -8.56
CA ASN A 701 35.45 -3.07 -7.62
C ASN A 701 35.19 -2.32 -6.32
N VAL A 702 35.47 -2.97 -5.17
CA VAL A 702 35.55 -2.30 -3.87
C VAL A 702 36.99 -2.01 -3.55
N VAL A 703 37.32 -0.75 -3.31
CA VAL A 703 38.70 -0.29 -3.11
C VAL A 703 38.78 0.51 -1.82
N ILE A 704 39.79 0.23 -0.98
CA ILE A 704 40.23 1.15 0.09
C ILE A 704 41.36 1.99 -0.46
N THR A 705 41.15 3.31 -0.48
CA THR A 705 42.15 4.27 -0.93
C THR A 705 42.72 5.07 0.23
N SER A 706 43.99 5.43 0.17
CA SER A 706 44.63 6.35 1.12
C SER A 706 44.04 7.78 0.98
N ALA A 707 44.32 8.65 1.92
CA ALA A 707 43.99 10.06 1.88
C ALA A 707 44.53 10.78 0.62
N THR A 708 45.60 10.26 0.00
CA THR A 708 46.21 10.79 -1.23
C THR A 708 45.73 10.06 -2.49
N GLY A 709 44.75 9.13 -2.39
CA GLY A 709 44.14 8.43 -3.52
C GLY A 709 44.85 7.12 -3.95
N GLY A 710 45.91 6.72 -3.30
CA GLY A 710 46.58 5.44 -3.59
C GLY A 710 45.76 4.24 -3.09
N THR A 711 45.65 3.17 -3.89
CA THR A 711 44.97 1.94 -3.52
C THR A 711 45.72 1.20 -2.40
N LEU A 712 45.04 0.91 -1.29
CA LEU A 712 45.55 0.16 -0.15
C LEU A 712 45.07 -1.29 -0.16
N TRP A 713 43.83 -1.52 -0.61
CA TRP A 713 43.23 -2.83 -0.69
C TRP A 713 42.06 -2.79 -1.71
N SER A 714 41.77 -3.93 -2.32
CA SER A 714 40.59 -4.06 -3.18
C SER A 714 40.04 -5.49 -3.20
N THR A 715 38.79 -5.64 -3.61
CA THR A 715 38.16 -6.95 -3.90
C THR A 715 38.72 -7.57 -5.17
N GLY A 716 39.29 -6.79 -6.08
CA GLY A 716 39.86 -7.26 -7.35
C GLY A 716 38.76 -7.66 -8.37
N THR A 717 37.58 -7.13 -8.22
CA THR A 717 36.36 -7.45 -9.03
C THR A 717 36.05 -6.38 -10.08
N GLY A 718 37.01 -5.54 -10.45
CA GLY A 718 36.78 -4.54 -11.49
C GLY A 718 36.61 -5.13 -12.87
N GLY A 719 35.77 -4.52 -13.69
CA GLY A 719 35.48 -4.93 -15.07
C GLY A 719 34.13 -5.61 -15.28
N HIS A 720 33.24 -5.48 -14.32
CA HIS A 720 31.83 -5.93 -14.39
C HIS A 720 30.89 -4.84 -14.85
#